data_2ee79a5e061d60582de2837f24f4e8e4
#
_entry.id   2ee79a5e061d60582de2837f24f4e8e4
#
_cell.length_a   1.000
_cell.length_b   1.000
_cell.length_c   1.000
_cell.angle_alpha   90.00
_cell.angle_beta   90.00
_cell.angle_gamma   90.00
#
_symmetry.space_group_name_H-M   'P 1'
#
loop_
_entity.id
_entity.type
_entity.pdbx_description
1 polymer ?
#
loop_
_entity_poly.entity_id
_entity_poly.type
_entity_poly.pdbx_seq_one_letter_code
_entity_poly.pdbx_strand_id
1 'polypeptide(L)'
;MAQLFGVCLLPASGEFVYDTLPAQGAQWLAGGAAPGPFAPINCYYAPGGSKTDYSYALDKLQAEHPECTTVALVCAWFGNSTDAASCNIYPSTNYIGGAFKTAFGGALSSANWQVSGLTQTSSSLIPISTPGGAAAYGGTPSDQSIVRCIRDLRARGLRVIFYPFILMDAPGKPWRGRISLSGDLSPATTTAVNAFLGSAAPSQFSRDPANLTVNYLGSPTDYTFRRFILHYANLCVVAGGVDLFLLGSEMRGLEILRGPGWMPSGTMDTNGHAVWDYPFVAGLTQLAADVRGTFDGAGLTKNLSAYKNLIAYSPDWSSWNGWQHADANGQWPHLDSLFASPNIDLVSFDNYLPLSDWTLDDGGLDCFNWNAPAPRSWPPSSESMNGLGLSGSPTIYSSAYLQANIEGGEGFNWYYGNSNSSGVGLDPFGTDQRCTLPQGDRLRQQRNAFSPNQQLLARKALRWWWNNFHQAIYDAGDGLGWAPHGPTTQWIPQSKPMAFVEYGFASVDRCTNQPNVFFDVKSTESGAPFWSLWQGPYGGRWLPKRDDVLADMALQAVHDYWSAASNVEISSAGVPLIFTPFCCAWNWDARPFPAFPLEAGAWSDGGDWATGNWIDGKGPAINPPTVDAPPNPGTYATFPTLSGQAWDIKYAPRFLTRALAHVSGRETRAACMTSPLYDIELTFDFLRANAETAELQQVIGFIGSNAGQTRPFLFAPPSESSVYSGAPLGIGDGATKVFSIQREVGGFGESVQALIGSPTVYLNGVALGAAGYSVSILPATINFVAPPVSGAVLTLDFTAAHLARFVGDKEDLEQFMSGFWNCKNLKLETVRA
;
A
#
# COMPACT_ATOMS: atom_id res chain seq x y z
N MET A 1 19.11 5.32 -7.58
CA MET A 1 18.54 4.39 -6.59
C MET A 1 18.68 5.01 -5.22
N ALA A 2 17.65 4.92 -4.42
CA ALA A 2 17.64 5.43 -3.06
C ALA A 2 18.70 4.74 -2.19
N GLN A 3 19.26 5.48 -1.23
CA GLN A 3 20.11 4.91 -0.18
C GLN A 3 19.21 4.24 0.88
N LEU A 4 19.65 3.11 1.42
CA LEU A 4 18.88 2.30 2.35
C LEU A 4 19.70 1.97 3.60
N PHE A 5 19.11 2.10 4.78
CA PHE A 5 19.73 1.65 6.02
C PHE A 5 19.77 0.13 6.14
N GLY A 6 18.67 -0.50 5.76
CA GLY A 6 18.46 -1.94 5.78
C GLY A 6 17.32 -2.33 4.84
N VAL A 7 17.14 -3.64 4.66
CA VAL A 7 16.07 -4.20 3.83
C VAL A 7 15.38 -5.37 4.53
N CYS A 8 14.08 -5.55 4.27
CA CYS A 8 13.35 -6.76 4.59
C CYS A 8 13.61 -7.79 3.49
N LEU A 9 14.09 -8.97 3.85
CA LEU A 9 14.39 -10.03 2.89
C LEU A 9 13.21 -10.96 2.71
N LEU A 10 12.67 -10.97 1.51
CA LEU A 10 11.54 -11.80 1.08
C LEU A 10 12.00 -12.96 0.16
N PRO A 11 11.12 -13.91 -0.18
CA PRO A 11 9.65 -13.90 -0.10
C PRO A 11 9.02 -14.43 1.20
N ALA A 12 9.73 -14.60 2.27
CA ALA A 12 9.28 -15.16 3.56
C ALA A 12 8.90 -16.66 3.52
N SER A 13 8.58 -17.21 2.37
CA SER A 13 8.17 -18.59 2.16
C SER A 13 8.97 -19.24 1.02
N GLY A 14 9.12 -20.56 1.09
CA GLY A 14 9.97 -21.38 0.21
C GLY A 14 10.92 -22.23 1.06
N GLU A 15 10.82 -23.55 0.97
CA GLU A 15 11.45 -24.53 1.87
C GLU A 15 12.95 -24.33 2.08
N PHE A 16 13.65 -23.89 1.00
CA PHE A 16 15.10 -23.64 1.00
C PHE A 16 15.46 -22.30 0.34
N VAL A 17 14.51 -21.36 0.30
CA VAL A 17 14.68 -20.07 -0.40
C VAL A 17 15.84 -19.24 0.13
N TYR A 18 16.17 -19.34 1.40
CA TYR A 18 17.27 -18.63 2.05
C TYR A 18 18.55 -19.46 2.22
N ASP A 19 18.56 -20.66 1.66
CA ASP A 19 19.69 -21.54 1.86
C ASP A 19 20.93 -21.10 1.05
N THR A 20 22.10 -21.24 1.67
CA THR A 20 23.40 -21.08 0.99
C THR A 20 23.84 -22.33 0.25
N LEU A 21 23.13 -23.44 0.43
CA LEU A 21 23.40 -24.71 -0.25
C LEU A 21 22.35 -24.97 -1.33
N PRO A 22 22.79 -25.38 -2.55
CA PRO A 22 21.88 -25.84 -3.57
C PRO A 22 20.98 -26.98 -3.11
N ALA A 23 19.69 -26.86 -3.38
CA ALA A 23 18.67 -27.82 -3.01
C ALA A 23 17.81 -28.23 -4.20
N GLN A 24 17.38 -29.48 -4.16
CA GLN A 24 16.41 -30.05 -5.09
C GLN A 24 15.26 -30.68 -4.31
N GLY A 25 14.04 -30.55 -4.85
CA GLY A 25 12.82 -31.13 -4.32
C GLY A 25 12.16 -32.06 -5.32
N ALA A 26 11.47 -33.08 -4.80
CA ALA A 26 10.62 -33.99 -5.56
C ALA A 26 9.29 -34.13 -4.86
N GLN A 27 8.21 -33.69 -5.50
CA GLN A 27 6.85 -33.81 -4.95
C GLN A 27 6.36 -35.26 -5.04
N TRP A 28 5.48 -35.63 -4.14
CA TRP A 28 4.77 -36.90 -4.21
C TRP A 28 3.74 -36.86 -5.34
N LEU A 29 3.86 -37.77 -6.30
CA LEU A 29 2.93 -37.88 -7.39
C LEU A 29 1.67 -38.63 -6.97
N ALA A 30 0.52 -38.07 -7.26
CA ALA A 30 -0.78 -38.75 -6.99
C ALA A 30 -0.82 -40.11 -7.66
N GLY A 31 -1.09 -41.16 -6.85
CA GLY A 31 -1.11 -42.57 -7.33
C GLY A 31 0.26 -43.23 -7.52
N GLY A 32 1.37 -42.50 -7.21
CA GLY A 32 2.75 -42.99 -7.26
C GLY A 32 3.17 -43.71 -5.98
N ALA A 33 4.08 -44.69 -6.10
CA ALA A 33 4.71 -45.38 -4.95
C ALA A 33 5.97 -44.62 -4.43
N ALA A 34 6.40 -43.55 -5.09
CA ALA A 34 7.60 -42.79 -4.77
C ALA A 34 7.46 -41.33 -5.23
N PRO A 35 8.30 -40.41 -4.72
CA PRO A 35 8.39 -39.05 -5.21
C PRO A 35 8.73 -38.99 -6.70
N GLY A 36 8.29 -37.94 -7.39
CA GLY A 36 8.61 -37.66 -8.78
C GLY A 36 10.10 -37.31 -9.01
N PRO A 37 10.45 -36.80 -10.18
CA PRO A 37 11.82 -36.38 -10.45
C PRO A 37 12.23 -35.20 -9.58
N PHE A 38 13.50 -35.16 -9.19
CA PHE A 38 14.08 -34.03 -8.47
C PHE A 38 14.30 -32.84 -9.41
N ALA A 39 13.88 -31.67 -8.99
CA ALA A 39 14.09 -30.40 -9.67
C ALA A 39 14.76 -29.39 -8.73
N PRO A 40 15.54 -28.45 -9.24
CA PRO A 40 16.08 -27.33 -8.45
C PRO A 40 14.95 -26.54 -7.77
N ILE A 41 15.19 -26.06 -6.55
CA ILE A 41 14.23 -25.26 -5.79
C ILE A 41 14.80 -23.94 -5.24
N ASN A 42 16.12 -23.71 -5.37
CA ASN A 42 16.78 -22.49 -4.94
C ASN A 42 18.03 -22.15 -5.80
N CYS A 43 18.10 -22.69 -7.01
CA CYS A 43 19.21 -22.47 -7.96
C CYS A 43 18.65 -22.29 -9.36
N TYR A 44 17.66 -21.42 -9.54
CA TYR A 44 17.04 -21.17 -10.84
C TYR A 44 17.85 -20.18 -11.68
N TYR A 45 18.50 -19.20 -11.06
CA TYR A 45 19.29 -18.19 -11.75
C TYR A 45 20.53 -18.79 -12.47
N ALA A 46 21.19 -19.75 -11.84
CA ALA A 46 22.31 -20.46 -12.42
C ALA A 46 22.16 -21.99 -12.18
N PRO A 47 21.30 -22.68 -12.94
CA PRO A 47 21.06 -24.09 -12.77
C PRO A 47 22.33 -24.91 -12.90
N GLY A 48 22.58 -25.83 -11.96
CA GLY A 48 23.80 -26.65 -11.94
C GLY A 48 25.04 -25.96 -11.35
N GLY A 49 24.91 -24.69 -10.96
CA GLY A 49 25.95 -23.95 -10.22
C GLY A 49 26.06 -24.38 -8.76
N SER A 50 27.12 -23.95 -8.10
CA SER A 50 27.35 -24.15 -6.66
C SER A 50 26.78 -23.02 -5.79
N LYS A 51 26.18 -22.00 -6.40
CA LYS A 51 25.69 -20.78 -5.75
C LYS A 51 24.17 -20.68 -5.86
N THR A 52 23.52 -20.39 -4.75
CA THR A 52 22.05 -20.29 -4.68
C THR A 52 21.55 -18.92 -5.13
N ASP A 53 20.26 -18.85 -5.49
CA ASP A 53 19.57 -17.61 -5.85
C ASP A 53 19.72 -16.55 -4.75
N TYR A 54 19.52 -16.94 -3.48
CA TYR A 54 19.75 -16.12 -2.29
C TYR A 54 21.17 -15.50 -2.31
N SER A 55 22.18 -16.31 -2.55
CA SER A 55 23.58 -15.82 -2.53
C SER A 55 23.84 -14.80 -3.64
N TYR A 56 23.24 -14.97 -4.84
CA TYR A 56 23.31 -13.99 -5.92
C TYR A 56 22.57 -12.70 -5.55
N ALA A 57 21.38 -12.83 -4.97
CA ALA A 57 20.57 -11.67 -4.58
C ALA A 57 21.28 -10.82 -3.50
N LEU A 58 21.95 -11.46 -2.53
CA LEU A 58 22.72 -10.74 -1.49
C LEU A 58 24.01 -10.11 -2.03
N ASP A 59 24.72 -10.77 -2.95
CA ASP A 59 25.87 -10.16 -3.61
C ASP A 59 25.45 -8.89 -4.37
N LYS A 60 24.28 -8.93 -5.03
CA LYS A 60 23.72 -7.80 -5.74
C LYS A 60 23.32 -6.69 -4.77
N LEU A 61 22.67 -7.01 -3.66
CA LEU A 61 22.34 -6.04 -2.60
C LEU A 61 23.59 -5.28 -2.14
N GLN A 62 24.66 -5.99 -1.80
CA GLN A 62 25.90 -5.38 -1.32
C GLN A 62 26.64 -4.58 -2.40
N ALA A 63 26.47 -4.94 -3.67
CA ALA A 63 27.06 -4.21 -4.79
C ALA A 63 26.29 -2.92 -5.12
N GLU A 64 24.96 -2.96 -5.07
CA GLU A 64 24.10 -1.84 -5.46
C GLU A 64 23.81 -0.89 -4.29
N HIS A 65 23.79 -1.41 -3.05
CA HIS A 65 23.53 -0.67 -1.81
C HIS A 65 24.61 -0.94 -0.75
N PRO A 66 25.86 -0.49 -0.98
CA PRO A 66 26.98 -0.76 -0.06
C PRO A 66 26.78 -0.13 1.33
N GLU A 67 25.90 0.86 1.43
CA GLU A 67 25.52 1.51 2.68
C GLU A 67 24.50 0.69 3.50
N CYS A 68 23.84 -0.27 2.88
CA CYS A 68 22.88 -1.15 3.55
C CYS A 68 23.60 -2.06 4.52
N THR A 69 23.37 -1.90 5.82
CA THR A 69 24.08 -2.62 6.88
C THR A 69 23.23 -3.66 7.59
N THR A 70 21.95 -3.74 7.27
CA THR A 70 21.00 -4.59 8.01
C THR A 70 20.06 -5.34 7.09
N VAL A 71 19.79 -6.59 7.42
CA VAL A 71 18.76 -7.41 6.76
C VAL A 71 17.77 -7.90 7.82
N ALA A 72 16.51 -7.58 7.64
CA ALA A 72 15.41 -8.18 8.38
C ALA A 72 15.00 -9.47 7.65
N LEU A 73 15.39 -10.61 8.22
CA LEU A 73 15.10 -11.92 7.66
C LEU A 73 13.68 -12.33 7.98
N VAL A 74 12.79 -12.23 7.01
CA VAL A 74 11.36 -12.53 7.16
C VAL A 74 11.12 -14.02 6.96
N CYS A 75 10.57 -14.68 7.99
CA CYS A 75 10.31 -16.13 7.98
C CYS A 75 8.88 -16.45 8.38
N ALA A 76 8.12 -17.07 7.46
CA ALA A 76 6.69 -17.26 7.66
C ALA A 76 6.29 -18.65 8.17
N TRP A 77 5.33 -18.65 9.11
CA TRP A 77 4.36 -19.72 9.29
C TRP A 77 3.00 -19.25 8.75
N PHE A 78 2.02 -20.19 8.67
CA PHE A 78 0.73 -19.92 8.07
C PHE A 78 -0.37 -19.77 9.11
N GLY A 79 -1.27 -18.80 8.91
CA GLY A 79 -2.49 -18.64 9.68
C GLY A 79 -3.71 -19.03 8.84
N ASN A 80 -4.64 -19.83 9.36
CA ASN A 80 -5.77 -20.37 8.58
C ASN A 80 -7.13 -19.74 8.88
N SER A 81 -7.19 -18.77 9.79
CA SER A 81 -8.45 -18.11 10.16
C SER A 81 -8.22 -16.69 10.64
N THR A 82 -9.17 -15.81 10.39
CA THR A 82 -9.22 -14.46 11.00
C THR A 82 -9.93 -14.44 12.35
N ASP A 83 -10.55 -15.54 12.75
CA ASP A 83 -11.11 -15.70 14.10
C ASP A 83 -10.04 -16.26 15.05
N ALA A 84 -9.66 -15.47 16.03
CA ALA A 84 -8.61 -15.82 17.01
C ALA A 84 -8.91 -17.11 17.78
N ALA A 85 -10.19 -17.42 18.02
CA ALA A 85 -10.56 -18.63 18.75
C ALA A 85 -10.26 -19.93 17.98
N SER A 86 -10.13 -19.86 16.66
CA SER A 86 -9.94 -21.00 15.75
C SER A 86 -8.69 -20.90 14.88
N CYS A 87 -7.96 -19.80 14.95
CA CYS A 87 -6.76 -19.61 14.13
C CYS A 87 -5.60 -20.48 14.59
N ASN A 88 -5.13 -21.34 13.72
CA ASN A 88 -3.90 -22.10 13.91
C ASN A 88 -2.74 -21.39 13.23
N ILE A 89 -1.60 -21.33 13.91
CA ILE A 89 -0.32 -20.84 13.37
C ILE A 89 0.61 -22.05 13.20
N TYR A 90 0.89 -22.44 11.96
CA TYR A 90 1.55 -23.70 11.65
C TYR A 90 2.59 -23.57 10.54
N PRO A 91 3.69 -24.37 10.59
CA PRO A 91 4.60 -24.52 9.46
C PRO A 91 4.08 -25.56 8.48
N SER A 92 4.38 -25.40 7.20
CA SER A 92 4.01 -26.39 6.17
C SER A 92 4.98 -26.39 5.00
N THR A 93 4.84 -27.38 4.13
CA THR A 93 5.61 -27.54 2.89
C THR A 93 4.72 -27.96 1.73
N ASN A 94 5.10 -27.57 0.52
CA ASN A 94 4.46 -28.04 -0.73
C ASN A 94 4.90 -29.46 -1.12
N TYR A 95 5.80 -30.07 -0.35
CA TYR A 95 6.39 -31.37 -0.63
C TYR A 95 5.96 -32.43 0.37
N ILE A 96 4.72 -32.38 0.86
CA ILE A 96 4.19 -33.38 1.81
C ILE A 96 4.32 -34.79 1.22
N GLY A 97 4.99 -35.69 1.96
CA GLY A 97 5.32 -37.04 1.48
C GLY A 97 6.46 -37.10 0.45
N GLY A 98 6.93 -35.97 -0.02
CA GLY A 98 8.01 -35.85 -1.01
C GLY A 98 9.40 -36.04 -0.42
N ALA A 99 10.42 -35.65 -1.19
CA ALA A 99 11.82 -35.82 -0.83
C ALA A 99 12.65 -34.61 -1.24
N PHE A 100 13.77 -34.40 -0.52
CA PHE A 100 14.73 -33.34 -0.80
C PHE A 100 16.16 -33.88 -0.90
N LYS A 101 16.99 -33.13 -1.63
CA LYS A 101 18.44 -33.29 -1.65
C LYS A 101 19.10 -31.94 -1.50
N THR A 102 20.21 -31.88 -0.78
CA THR A 102 21.04 -30.68 -0.68
C THR A 102 22.48 -31.00 -1.02
N ALA A 103 23.21 -30.03 -1.56
CA ALA A 103 24.61 -30.18 -1.92
C ALA A 103 25.50 -29.88 -0.70
N PHE A 104 25.63 -30.82 0.21
CA PHE A 104 26.58 -30.72 1.32
C PHE A 104 27.92 -31.33 0.88
N GLY A 105 29.00 -30.55 1.02
CA GLY A 105 30.33 -31.03 0.56
C GLY A 105 30.47 -31.16 -0.96
N GLY A 106 29.62 -30.49 -1.75
CA GLY A 106 29.67 -30.48 -3.21
C GLY A 106 28.90 -31.61 -3.91
N ALA A 107 28.42 -32.61 -3.18
CA ALA A 107 27.56 -33.67 -3.72
C ALA A 107 26.13 -33.58 -3.17
N LEU A 108 25.12 -33.79 -4.05
CA LEU A 108 23.73 -33.86 -3.63
C LEU A 108 23.49 -35.14 -2.82
N SER A 109 23.05 -34.98 -1.59
CA SER A 109 22.68 -36.07 -0.68
C SER A 109 21.25 -35.86 -0.19
N SER A 110 20.62 -36.96 0.25
CA SER A 110 19.28 -36.90 0.84
C SER A 110 19.24 -35.95 2.02
N ALA A 111 18.21 -35.12 2.07
CA ALA A 111 17.96 -34.14 3.12
C ALA A 111 16.47 -34.17 3.52
N ASN A 112 16.18 -33.66 4.69
CA ASN A 112 14.81 -33.40 5.12
C ASN A 112 14.58 -31.90 5.23
N TRP A 113 13.40 -31.45 4.80
CA TRP A 113 12.82 -30.21 5.29
C TRP A 113 12.43 -30.46 6.76
N GLN A 114 12.87 -29.60 7.65
CA GLN A 114 12.56 -29.72 9.07
C GLN A 114 12.25 -28.34 9.65
N VAL A 115 11.13 -28.25 10.40
CA VAL A 115 10.72 -27.06 11.15
C VAL A 115 10.06 -27.52 12.45
N SER A 116 10.57 -27.07 13.58
CA SER A 116 9.99 -27.34 14.91
C SER A 116 9.74 -28.84 15.18
N GLY A 117 10.64 -29.70 14.71
CA GLY A 117 10.56 -31.16 14.84
C GLY A 117 9.67 -31.85 13.81
N LEU A 118 8.95 -31.09 12.98
CA LEU A 118 8.18 -31.63 11.86
C LEU A 118 9.06 -31.79 10.62
N THR A 119 8.78 -32.84 9.82
CA THR A 119 9.43 -33.09 8.53
C THR A 119 8.36 -33.20 7.45
N GLN A 120 8.76 -33.19 6.18
CA GLN A 120 7.83 -33.35 5.04
C GLN A 120 7.00 -34.63 5.08
N THR A 121 7.36 -35.62 5.93
CA THR A 121 6.64 -36.88 6.11
C THR A 121 5.80 -36.92 7.37
N SER A 122 5.74 -35.86 8.15
CA SER A 122 4.95 -35.78 9.37
C SER A 122 3.47 -35.78 9.08
N SER A 123 2.71 -36.70 9.72
CA SER A 123 1.27 -36.85 9.51
C SER A 123 0.43 -35.71 10.07
N SER A 124 1.02 -34.86 10.92
CA SER A 124 0.37 -33.71 11.51
C SER A 124 0.49 -32.44 10.66
N LEU A 125 1.15 -32.46 9.50
CA LEU A 125 1.23 -31.27 8.64
C LEU A 125 -0.15 -30.86 8.11
N ILE A 126 -0.43 -29.56 8.20
CA ILE A 126 -1.58 -28.93 7.53
C ILE A 126 -1.11 -28.51 6.14
N PRO A 127 -1.75 -28.98 5.05
CA PRO A 127 -1.36 -28.59 3.70
C PRO A 127 -1.57 -27.10 3.43
N ILE A 128 -0.68 -26.52 2.63
CA ILE A 128 -0.91 -25.18 2.05
C ILE A 128 -2.05 -25.28 1.04
N SER A 129 -2.97 -24.33 1.06
CA SER A 129 -4.11 -24.30 0.14
C SER A 129 -3.65 -24.20 -1.32
N THR A 130 -4.46 -24.74 -2.22
CA THR A 130 -4.15 -24.78 -3.67
C THR A 130 -5.26 -24.12 -4.48
N PRO A 131 -5.51 -22.82 -4.32
CA PRO A 131 -6.52 -22.12 -5.11
C PRO A 131 -6.17 -22.20 -6.61
N GLY A 132 -7.15 -22.64 -7.42
CA GLY A 132 -6.90 -22.81 -8.86
C GLY A 132 -5.90 -23.92 -9.21
N GLY A 133 -5.59 -24.83 -8.28
CA GLY A 133 -4.70 -25.98 -8.49
C GLY A 133 -3.20 -25.69 -8.31
N ALA A 134 -2.82 -24.46 -7.96
CA ALA A 134 -1.45 -24.11 -7.61
C ALA A 134 -1.36 -23.74 -6.12
N ALA A 135 -0.22 -24.02 -5.49
CA ALA A 135 -0.01 -23.68 -4.10
C ALA A 135 -0.09 -22.17 -3.87
N ALA A 136 -0.78 -21.79 -2.81
CA ALA A 136 -0.99 -20.38 -2.45
C ALA A 136 0.32 -19.68 -2.09
N TYR A 137 1.25 -20.40 -1.48
CA TYR A 137 2.56 -19.93 -1.01
C TYR A 137 3.62 -21.00 -1.25
N GLY A 138 4.90 -20.64 -1.19
CA GLY A 138 5.97 -21.58 -0.90
C GLY A 138 5.84 -22.15 0.50
N GLY A 139 6.55 -23.22 0.83
CA GLY A 139 6.57 -23.75 2.20
C GLY A 139 7.33 -22.86 3.18
N THR A 140 7.20 -23.15 4.46
CA THR A 140 8.01 -22.53 5.52
C THR A 140 9.49 -22.79 5.24
N PRO A 141 10.39 -21.78 5.32
CA PRO A 141 11.82 -22.02 5.24
C PRO A 141 12.32 -23.00 6.31
N SER A 142 13.14 -23.98 5.91
CA SER A 142 13.64 -24.99 6.83
C SER A 142 14.58 -24.40 7.91
N ASP A 143 14.61 -25.02 9.08
CA ASP A 143 15.49 -24.63 10.19
C ASP A 143 16.93 -24.49 9.72
N GLN A 144 17.41 -25.48 8.97
CA GLN A 144 18.80 -25.50 8.46
C GLN A 144 19.08 -24.32 7.54
N SER A 145 18.15 -24.00 6.63
CA SER A 145 18.32 -22.88 5.70
C SER A 145 18.38 -21.54 6.43
N ILE A 146 17.51 -21.35 7.41
CA ILE A 146 17.48 -20.14 8.25
C ILE A 146 18.79 -19.98 9.04
N VAL A 147 19.25 -21.06 9.70
CA VAL A 147 20.52 -20.99 10.46
C VAL A 147 21.70 -20.65 9.55
N ARG A 148 21.79 -21.26 8.36
CA ARG A 148 22.82 -20.95 7.38
C ARG A 148 22.73 -19.52 6.88
N CYS A 149 21.50 -19.04 6.59
CA CYS A 149 21.25 -17.65 6.20
C CYS A 149 21.73 -16.66 7.28
N ILE A 150 21.34 -16.83 8.54
CA ILE A 150 21.78 -15.93 9.63
C ILE A 150 23.31 -15.91 9.73
N ARG A 151 23.95 -17.06 9.61
CA ARG A 151 25.43 -17.15 9.67
C ARG A 151 26.08 -16.48 8.46
N ASP A 152 25.52 -16.63 7.26
CA ASP A 152 26.02 -15.98 6.03
C ASP A 152 25.86 -14.47 6.12
N LEU A 153 24.70 -13.96 6.51
CA LEU A 153 24.46 -12.53 6.69
C LEU A 153 25.48 -11.90 7.64
N ARG A 154 25.73 -12.57 8.76
CA ARG A 154 26.75 -12.12 9.73
C ARG A 154 28.17 -12.20 9.17
N ALA A 155 28.50 -13.25 8.40
CA ALA A 155 29.80 -13.38 7.74
C ALA A 155 30.02 -12.28 6.67
N ARG A 156 28.95 -11.79 6.06
CA ARG A 156 28.94 -10.64 5.14
C ARG A 156 29.08 -9.29 5.86
N GLY A 157 29.10 -9.28 7.21
CA GLY A 157 29.16 -8.06 8.00
C GLY A 157 27.79 -7.36 8.19
N LEU A 158 26.71 -8.00 7.80
CA LEU A 158 25.36 -7.46 7.95
C LEU A 158 24.80 -7.74 9.34
N ARG A 159 24.04 -6.80 9.88
CA ARG A 159 23.18 -7.01 11.06
C ARG A 159 21.98 -7.83 10.66
N VAL A 160 21.47 -8.62 11.59
CA VAL A 160 20.31 -9.49 11.37
C VAL A 160 19.18 -9.12 12.30
N ILE A 161 18.07 -8.70 11.75
CA ILE A 161 16.78 -8.67 12.45
C ILE A 161 16.07 -9.98 12.10
N PHE A 162 15.74 -10.79 13.07
CA PHE A 162 14.91 -11.95 12.82
C PHE A 162 13.44 -11.58 12.91
N TYR A 163 12.71 -11.81 11.82
CA TYR A 163 11.36 -11.32 11.62
C TYR A 163 10.37 -12.49 11.42
N PRO A 164 9.81 -13.08 12.51
CA PRO A 164 8.74 -14.05 12.39
C PRO A 164 7.49 -13.43 11.78
N PHE A 165 6.96 -14.04 10.73
CA PHE A 165 5.87 -13.48 9.94
C PHE A 165 4.72 -14.47 9.79
N ILE A 166 3.48 -14.01 9.80
CA ILE A 166 2.32 -14.86 9.55
C ILE A 166 1.77 -14.53 8.15
N LEU A 167 1.83 -15.53 7.26
CA LEU A 167 1.12 -15.51 5.99
C LEU A 167 -0.26 -16.16 6.17
N MET A 168 -1.32 -15.44 5.77
CA MET A 168 -2.68 -15.93 5.97
C MET A 168 -3.09 -16.87 4.84
N ASP A 169 -3.05 -18.16 5.09
CA ASP A 169 -3.58 -19.21 4.22
C ASP A 169 -5.07 -19.47 4.52
N ALA A 170 -5.84 -18.40 4.46
CA ALA A 170 -7.30 -18.36 4.65
C ALA A 170 -7.98 -17.83 3.39
N PRO A 171 -9.28 -18.06 3.19
CA PRO A 171 -10.01 -17.53 2.05
C PRO A 171 -9.82 -16.01 1.90
N GLY A 172 -9.47 -15.57 0.69
CA GLY A 172 -9.19 -14.17 0.38
C GLY A 172 -7.83 -13.67 0.85
N LYS A 173 -7.02 -14.51 1.50
CA LYS A 173 -5.68 -14.17 2.01
C LYS A 173 -5.64 -12.81 2.69
N PRO A 174 -6.42 -12.65 3.77
CA PRO A 174 -6.48 -11.40 4.49
C PRO A 174 -5.12 -11.09 5.14
N TRP A 175 -4.93 -9.84 5.48
CA TRP A 175 -3.79 -9.42 6.27
C TRP A 175 -3.86 -10.00 7.71
N ARG A 176 -2.71 -10.38 8.30
CA ARG A 176 -2.62 -10.96 9.66
C ARG A 176 -3.23 -10.07 10.75
N GLY A 177 -3.22 -8.77 10.55
CA GLY A 177 -3.87 -7.80 11.43
C GLY A 177 -5.40 -7.92 11.50
N ARG A 178 -6.00 -8.77 10.65
CA ARG A 178 -7.44 -9.11 10.71
C ARG A 178 -7.75 -10.24 11.67
N ILE A 179 -6.75 -10.93 12.22
CA ILE A 179 -7.00 -11.92 13.27
C ILE A 179 -7.54 -11.21 14.51
N SER A 180 -8.79 -11.50 14.86
CA SER A 180 -9.53 -10.81 15.91
C SER A 180 -10.70 -11.66 16.41
N LEU A 181 -11.62 -11.04 17.15
CA LEU A 181 -12.89 -11.61 17.57
C LEU A 181 -14.03 -10.70 17.15
N SER A 182 -15.24 -11.25 17.04
CA SER A 182 -16.44 -10.47 16.74
C SER A 182 -16.91 -9.57 17.89
N GLY A 183 -16.38 -9.75 19.09
CA GLY A 183 -16.67 -8.94 20.28
C GLY A 183 -15.58 -9.10 21.33
N ASP A 184 -15.52 -8.16 22.25
CA ASP A 184 -14.55 -8.11 23.34
C ASP A 184 -15.21 -7.84 24.71
N LEU A 185 -14.46 -7.41 25.73
CA LEU A 185 -14.93 -7.06 27.09
C LEU A 185 -15.55 -8.22 27.87
N SER A 186 -15.21 -9.46 27.54
CA SER A 186 -15.77 -10.64 28.18
C SER A 186 -14.71 -11.66 28.59
N PRO A 187 -14.99 -12.57 29.54
CA PRO A 187 -14.07 -13.68 29.83
C PRO A 187 -13.78 -14.57 28.61
N ALA A 188 -14.71 -14.66 27.65
CA ALA A 188 -14.53 -15.40 26.42
C ALA A 188 -13.43 -14.79 25.55
N THR A 189 -13.28 -13.47 25.56
CA THR A 189 -12.19 -12.76 24.87
C THR A 189 -10.83 -13.23 25.38
N THR A 190 -10.63 -13.19 26.69
CA THR A 190 -9.38 -13.65 27.31
C THR A 190 -9.13 -15.13 27.03
N THR A 191 -10.18 -15.96 27.06
CA THR A 191 -10.08 -17.39 26.73
C THR A 191 -9.62 -17.62 25.30
N ALA A 192 -10.22 -16.94 24.34
CA ALA A 192 -9.87 -17.07 22.92
C ALA A 192 -8.45 -16.56 22.63
N VAL A 193 -8.07 -15.41 23.19
CA VAL A 193 -6.70 -14.86 23.05
C VAL A 193 -5.68 -15.82 23.66
N ASN A 194 -5.96 -16.40 24.83
CA ASN A 194 -5.07 -17.39 25.44
C ASN A 194 -4.97 -18.68 24.63
N ALA A 195 -6.05 -19.12 23.98
CA ALA A 195 -6.03 -20.25 23.07
C ALA A 195 -5.15 -19.97 21.85
N PHE A 196 -5.25 -18.78 21.25
CA PHE A 196 -4.37 -18.35 20.15
C PHE A 196 -2.91 -18.28 20.56
N LEU A 197 -2.62 -17.68 21.71
CA LEU A 197 -1.27 -17.64 22.26
C LEU A 197 -0.73 -19.04 22.53
N GLY A 198 -1.52 -19.91 23.13
CA GLY A 198 -1.12 -21.26 23.50
C GLY A 198 -0.28 -21.33 24.78
N SER A 199 0.13 -22.55 25.13
CA SER A 199 0.86 -22.84 26.39
C SER A 199 2.29 -23.29 26.19
N ALA A 200 2.84 -23.24 24.98
CA ALA A 200 4.22 -23.63 24.72
C ALA A 200 5.19 -22.85 25.63
N ALA A 201 6.10 -23.59 26.28
CA ALA A 201 7.09 -23.06 27.24
C ALA A 201 8.52 -23.26 26.72
N PRO A 202 9.49 -22.41 27.10
CA PRO A 202 10.89 -22.54 26.69
C PRO A 202 11.51 -23.91 26.90
N SER A 203 11.14 -24.60 27.98
CA SER A 203 11.65 -25.95 28.32
C SER A 203 11.19 -27.05 27.34
N GLN A 204 10.22 -26.79 26.50
CA GLN A 204 9.70 -27.74 25.51
C GLN A 204 10.47 -27.71 24.19
N PHE A 205 11.55 -26.96 24.08
CA PHE A 205 12.36 -26.89 22.88
C PHE A 205 13.75 -27.48 23.09
N SER A 206 14.14 -28.42 22.22
CA SER A 206 15.45 -29.03 22.19
C SER A 206 16.22 -28.56 20.96
N ARG A 207 17.39 -27.96 21.19
CA ARG A 207 18.29 -27.47 20.15
C ARG A 207 19.22 -28.60 19.68
N ASP A 208 19.40 -28.70 18.38
CA ASP A 208 20.38 -29.58 17.75
C ASP A 208 21.34 -28.75 16.85
N PRO A 209 22.42 -28.20 17.43
CA PRO A 209 23.39 -27.41 16.70
C PRO A 209 24.16 -28.19 15.64
N ALA A 210 24.26 -29.52 15.75
CA ALA A 210 24.95 -30.36 14.77
C ALA A 210 24.15 -30.48 13.47
N ASN A 211 22.81 -30.60 13.60
CA ASN A 211 21.90 -30.69 12.47
C ASN A 211 21.23 -29.34 12.12
N LEU A 212 21.57 -28.26 12.85
CA LEU A 212 21.04 -26.90 12.67
C LEU A 212 19.50 -26.84 12.80
N THR A 213 18.92 -27.54 13.74
CA THR A 213 17.46 -27.66 13.93
C THR A 213 17.04 -27.45 15.37
N VAL A 214 15.74 -27.24 15.54
CA VAL A 214 15.06 -27.16 16.84
C VAL A 214 13.86 -28.10 16.83
N ASN A 215 13.80 -28.98 17.85
CA ASN A 215 12.68 -29.88 18.00
C ASN A 215 11.73 -29.37 19.10
N TYR A 216 10.45 -29.36 18.82
CA TYR A 216 9.42 -29.12 19.82
C TYR A 216 9.01 -30.44 20.48
N LEU A 217 9.11 -30.51 21.82
CA LEU A 217 8.84 -31.68 22.61
C LEU A 217 7.38 -31.78 23.12
N GLY A 218 6.58 -30.74 22.84
CA GLY A 218 5.15 -30.74 23.11
C GLY A 218 4.34 -31.49 22.07
N SER A 219 3.04 -31.24 22.01
CA SER A 219 2.17 -31.86 20.99
C SER A 219 2.56 -31.41 19.57
N PRO A 220 2.72 -32.31 18.61
CA PRO A 220 3.00 -31.93 17.23
C PRO A 220 1.85 -31.13 16.58
N THR A 221 0.65 -31.18 17.17
CA THR A 221 -0.54 -30.43 16.75
C THR A 221 -0.78 -29.14 17.57
N ASP A 222 0.19 -28.72 18.38
CA ASP A 222 0.15 -27.42 19.05
C ASP A 222 0.52 -26.33 18.04
N TYR A 223 -0.50 -25.79 17.34
CA TYR A 223 -0.36 -24.77 16.29
C TYR A 223 -0.67 -23.38 16.84
N THR A 224 0.13 -22.93 17.81
CA THR A 224 -0.11 -21.70 18.56
C THR A 224 0.99 -20.66 18.33
N PHE A 225 0.69 -19.41 18.64
CA PHE A 225 1.59 -18.29 18.46
C PHE A 225 2.86 -18.42 19.34
N ARG A 226 2.74 -18.89 20.58
CA ARG A 226 3.91 -19.08 21.47
C ARG A 226 4.87 -20.15 20.94
N ARG A 227 4.36 -21.28 20.41
CA ARG A 227 5.21 -22.28 19.78
C ARG A 227 5.98 -21.70 18.60
N PHE A 228 5.30 -20.92 17.75
CA PHE A 228 5.91 -20.25 16.60
C PHE A 228 7.09 -19.34 17.02
N ILE A 229 6.86 -18.42 17.96
CA ILE A 229 7.87 -17.46 18.38
C ILE A 229 9.01 -18.12 19.16
N LEU A 230 8.71 -19.03 20.10
CA LEU A 230 9.73 -19.73 20.89
C LEU A 230 10.57 -20.68 20.05
N HIS A 231 9.99 -21.31 19.01
CA HIS A 231 10.75 -22.09 18.05
C HIS A 231 11.83 -21.22 17.39
N TYR A 232 11.48 -20.06 16.85
CA TYR A 232 12.43 -19.19 16.19
C TYR A 232 13.44 -18.55 17.16
N ALA A 233 13.03 -18.24 18.39
CA ALA A 233 13.99 -17.79 19.40
C ALA A 233 15.07 -18.85 19.65
N ASN A 234 14.70 -20.13 19.79
CA ASN A 234 15.66 -21.23 19.93
C ASN A 234 16.49 -21.44 18.67
N LEU A 235 15.92 -21.24 17.49
CA LEU A 235 16.64 -21.35 16.21
C LEU A 235 17.71 -20.24 16.08
N CYS A 236 17.39 -19.02 16.49
CA CYS A 236 18.35 -17.92 16.57
C CYS A 236 19.51 -18.26 17.53
N VAL A 237 19.24 -18.96 18.65
CA VAL A 237 20.31 -19.47 19.54
C VAL A 237 21.19 -20.47 18.80
N VAL A 238 20.63 -21.42 18.04
CA VAL A 238 21.41 -22.38 17.22
C VAL A 238 22.26 -21.66 16.18
N ALA A 239 21.78 -20.54 15.64
CA ALA A 239 22.52 -19.71 14.70
C ALA A 239 23.69 -18.93 15.36
N GLY A 240 23.68 -18.76 16.70
CA GLY A 240 24.67 -17.99 17.46
C GLY A 240 24.23 -16.56 17.78
N GLY A 241 22.91 -16.30 17.77
CA GLY A 241 22.27 -15.03 18.10
C GLY A 241 22.00 -14.15 16.87
N VAL A 242 21.20 -13.14 17.07
CA VAL A 242 20.84 -12.09 16.10
C VAL A 242 20.99 -10.71 16.75
N ASP A 243 20.95 -9.65 15.95
CA ASP A 243 21.02 -8.29 16.49
C ASP A 243 19.69 -7.88 17.14
N LEU A 244 18.58 -8.16 16.46
CA LEU A 244 17.23 -7.92 16.96
C LEU A 244 16.33 -9.13 16.66
N PHE A 245 15.52 -9.53 17.63
CA PHE A 245 14.47 -10.53 17.45
C PHE A 245 13.09 -9.89 17.66
N LEU A 246 12.19 -10.06 16.69
CA LEU A 246 10.82 -9.58 16.81
C LEU A 246 9.91 -10.67 17.40
N LEU A 247 9.03 -10.27 18.32
CA LEU A 247 7.98 -11.15 18.85
C LEU A 247 6.79 -11.33 17.90
N GLY A 248 6.92 -10.87 16.66
CA GLY A 248 5.88 -10.79 15.66
C GLY A 248 5.61 -9.34 15.27
N SER A 249 4.67 -9.14 14.34
CA SER A 249 4.31 -7.82 13.84
C SER A 249 2.86 -7.73 13.43
N GLU A 250 2.31 -6.50 13.49
CA GLU A 250 1.00 -6.10 12.93
C GLU A 250 -0.17 -6.99 13.36
N MET A 251 -0.18 -7.46 14.60
CA MET A 251 -1.30 -8.24 15.13
C MET A 251 -2.42 -7.33 15.65
N ARG A 252 -2.70 -6.23 14.91
CA ARG A 252 -3.60 -5.14 15.33
C ARG A 252 -4.94 -5.62 15.84
N GLY A 253 -5.59 -6.56 15.15
CA GLY A 253 -6.88 -7.09 15.56
C GLY A 253 -6.88 -7.78 16.92
N LEU A 254 -5.73 -8.30 17.37
CA LEU A 254 -5.53 -8.90 18.70
C LEU A 254 -5.06 -7.89 19.73
N GLU A 255 -4.21 -6.94 19.34
CA GLU A 255 -3.64 -5.91 20.23
C GLU A 255 -4.73 -5.08 20.90
N ILE A 256 -5.81 -4.81 20.16
CA ILE A 256 -6.91 -3.93 20.58
C ILE A 256 -8.06 -4.65 21.31
N LEU A 257 -8.03 -5.98 21.41
CA LEU A 257 -9.06 -6.74 22.15
C LEU A 257 -8.97 -6.47 23.64
N ARG A 258 -10.08 -5.99 24.19
CA ARG A 258 -10.23 -5.66 25.62
C ARG A 258 -10.72 -6.87 26.40
N GLY A 259 -10.09 -7.13 27.51
CA GLY A 259 -10.55 -8.14 28.47
C GLY A 259 -11.70 -7.66 29.34
N PRO A 260 -12.28 -8.54 30.20
CA PRO A 260 -13.44 -8.21 31.03
C PRO A 260 -13.16 -7.17 32.13
N GLY A 261 -11.89 -6.94 32.45
CA GLY A 261 -11.46 -5.93 33.41
C GLY A 261 -11.18 -4.57 32.82
N TRP A 262 -11.33 -4.41 31.52
CA TRP A 262 -11.05 -3.12 30.86
C TRP A 262 -12.12 -2.07 31.24
N MET A 263 -11.65 -0.88 31.57
CA MET A 263 -12.47 0.32 31.79
C MET A 263 -11.72 1.57 31.29
N PRO A 264 -12.39 2.64 30.89
CA PRO A 264 -11.74 3.86 30.37
C PRO A 264 -10.66 4.43 31.29
N SER A 265 -10.89 4.46 32.59
CA SER A 265 -9.93 4.96 33.60
C SER A 265 -8.71 4.06 33.79
N GLY A 266 -8.78 2.82 33.31
CA GLY A 266 -7.80 1.80 33.65
C GLY A 266 -7.80 1.41 35.12
N THR A 267 -6.85 0.54 35.46
CA THR A 267 -6.48 0.22 36.86
C THR A 267 -5.07 0.74 37.11
N MET A 268 -4.64 0.79 38.36
CA MET A 268 -3.29 1.18 38.71
C MET A 268 -2.43 -0.05 39.02
N ASP A 269 -1.20 -0.05 38.50
CA ASP A 269 -0.18 -1.00 38.94
C ASP A 269 0.36 -0.66 40.33
N THR A 270 1.25 -1.47 40.85
CA THR A 270 1.87 -1.27 42.20
C THR A 270 2.72 0.00 42.30
N ASN A 271 3.10 0.60 41.16
CA ASN A 271 3.90 1.83 41.11
C ASN A 271 3.02 3.07 40.81
N GLY A 272 1.72 2.88 40.69
CA GLY A 272 0.75 3.95 40.46
C GLY A 272 0.58 4.35 38.99
N HIS A 273 1.02 3.53 38.04
CA HIS A 273 0.81 3.79 36.61
C HIS A 273 -0.53 3.20 36.15
N ALA A 274 -1.12 3.85 35.14
CA ALA A 274 -2.32 3.35 34.50
C ALA A 274 -2.03 2.10 33.65
N VAL A 275 -2.88 1.09 33.80
CA VAL A 275 -2.88 -0.14 33.00
C VAL A 275 -4.28 -0.52 32.59
N TRP A 276 -4.42 -1.09 31.41
CA TRP A 276 -5.68 -1.58 30.86
C TRP A 276 -5.60 -3.06 30.54
N ASP A 277 -6.73 -3.73 30.65
CA ASP A 277 -6.84 -5.18 30.37
C ASP A 277 -6.89 -5.41 28.86
N TYR A 278 -5.70 -5.65 28.28
CA TYR A 278 -5.48 -6.09 26.89
C TYR A 278 -4.80 -7.47 26.93
N PRO A 279 -5.56 -8.57 26.84
CA PRO A 279 -5.03 -9.93 27.08
C PRO A 279 -3.88 -10.31 26.16
N PHE A 280 -3.93 -9.92 24.90
CA PHE A 280 -2.86 -10.22 23.94
C PHE A 280 -1.56 -9.46 24.28
N VAL A 281 -1.66 -8.20 24.65
CA VAL A 281 -0.50 -7.38 25.05
C VAL A 281 0.15 -7.94 26.32
N ALA A 282 -0.66 -8.38 27.28
CA ALA A 282 -0.16 -9.08 28.46
C ALA A 282 0.56 -10.39 28.08
N GLY A 283 -0.01 -11.16 27.14
CA GLY A 283 0.61 -12.37 26.61
C GLY A 283 1.94 -12.12 25.89
N LEU A 284 2.04 -11.03 25.12
CA LEU A 284 3.28 -10.59 24.46
C LEU A 284 4.35 -10.20 25.50
N THR A 285 3.96 -9.53 26.58
CA THR A 285 4.86 -9.14 27.66
C THR A 285 5.47 -10.37 28.34
N GLN A 286 4.65 -11.41 28.60
CA GLN A 286 5.15 -12.68 29.12
C GLN A 286 6.04 -13.40 28.11
N LEU A 287 5.66 -13.40 26.83
CA LEU A 287 6.46 -14.02 25.77
C LEU A 287 7.83 -13.33 25.59
N ALA A 288 7.89 -12.01 25.76
CA ALA A 288 9.15 -11.27 25.78
C ALA A 288 10.09 -11.77 26.89
N ALA A 289 9.55 -12.01 28.06
CA ALA A 289 10.33 -12.57 29.18
C ALA A 289 10.83 -13.99 28.87
N ASP A 290 10.02 -14.84 28.28
CA ASP A 290 10.38 -16.21 27.91
C ASP A 290 11.46 -16.24 26.80
N VAL A 291 11.38 -15.35 25.81
CA VAL A 291 12.41 -15.21 24.78
C VAL A 291 13.70 -14.67 25.37
N ARG A 292 13.62 -13.67 26.26
CA ARG A 292 14.78 -13.16 27.00
C ARG A 292 15.46 -14.28 27.81
N GLY A 293 14.71 -15.04 28.58
CA GLY A 293 15.20 -16.19 29.32
C GLY A 293 15.85 -17.25 28.43
N THR A 294 15.32 -17.46 27.23
CA THR A 294 15.87 -18.38 26.23
C THR A 294 17.24 -17.89 25.71
N PHE A 295 17.39 -16.61 25.46
CA PHE A 295 18.67 -16.02 25.02
C PHE A 295 19.69 -15.98 26.14
N ASP A 296 19.32 -15.45 27.30
CA ASP A 296 20.21 -15.35 28.47
C ASP A 296 20.70 -16.72 28.92
N GLY A 297 19.81 -17.72 28.97
CA GLY A 297 20.15 -19.11 29.29
C GLY A 297 21.11 -19.78 28.30
N ALA A 298 21.27 -19.20 27.10
CA ALA A 298 22.23 -19.62 26.09
C ALA A 298 23.49 -18.73 26.05
N GLY A 299 23.63 -17.79 26.99
CA GLY A 299 24.73 -16.83 27.03
C GLY A 299 24.63 -15.70 26.04
N LEU A 300 23.47 -15.55 25.39
CA LEU A 300 23.17 -14.45 24.42
C LEU A 300 22.47 -13.29 25.12
N THR A 301 23.17 -12.71 26.11
CA THR A 301 22.64 -11.58 26.88
C THR A 301 22.54 -10.35 26.02
N LYS A 302 21.53 -9.49 26.30
CA LYS A 302 21.37 -8.23 25.60
C LYS A 302 22.58 -7.32 25.78
N ASN A 303 22.96 -6.67 24.70
CA ASN A 303 24.00 -5.65 24.70
C ASN A 303 23.47 -4.40 24.02
N LEU A 304 23.03 -3.42 24.81
CA LEU A 304 22.43 -2.18 24.32
C LEU A 304 23.45 -1.29 23.58
N SER A 305 24.71 -1.30 24.00
CA SER A 305 25.75 -0.47 23.38
C SER A 305 26.21 -0.99 22.01
N ALA A 306 26.15 -2.31 21.82
CA ALA A 306 26.47 -2.96 20.55
C ALA A 306 25.22 -3.32 19.73
N TYR A 307 24.04 -3.09 20.27
CA TYR A 307 22.75 -3.47 19.68
C TYR A 307 22.71 -4.95 19.27
N LYS A 308 22.96 -5.84 20.22
CA LYS A 308 23.01 -7.29 20.04
C LYS A 308 22.00 -8.00 20.96
N ASN A 309 21.36 -9.03 20.45
CA ASN A 309 20.40 -9.88 21.16
C ASN A 309 19.23 -9.08 21.76
N LEU A 310 18.79 -8.04 21.04
CA LEU A 310 17.68 -7.21 21.45
C LEU A 310 16.35 -7.86 21.09
N ILE A 311 15.29 -7.45 21.75
CA ILE A 311 13.92 -7.93 21.53
C ILE A 311 13.00 -6.73 21.33
N ALA A 312 12.12 -6.82 20.33
CA ALA A 312 11.04 -5.87 20.09
C ALA A 312 9.76 -6.57 19.58
N TYR A 313 8.70 -5.82 19.49
CA TYR A 313 7.47 -6.15 18.81
C TYR A 313 7.11 -5.00 17.88
N SER A 314 6.66 -5.30 16.66
CA SER A 314 6.38 -4.28 15.63
C SER A 314 4.90 -4.19 15.30
N PRO A 315 4.12 -3.29 15.93
CA PRO A 315 2.73 -3.03 15.56
C PRO A 315 2.62 -2.32 14.21
N ASP A 316 1.39 -2.30 13.69
CA ASP A 316 1.01 -1.56 12.49
C ASP A 316 1.11 -0.04 12.70
N TRP A 317 1.41 0.68 11.63
CA TRP A 317 1.53 2.15 11.62
C TRP A 317 0.31 2.87 12.19
N SER A 318 -0.86 2.27 12.11
CA SER A 318 -2.12 2.87 12.58
C SER A 318 -2.42 2.65 14.06
N SER A 319 -1.71 1.72 14.75
CA SER A 319 -1.98 1.34 16.13
C SER A 319 -0.82 1.54 17.11
N TRP A 320 0.39 1.76 16.65
CA TRP A 320 1.58 1.77 17.49
C TRP A 320 1.56 2.79 18.64
N ASN A 321 0.89 3.93 18.45
CA ASN A 321 0.88 5.04 19.41
C ASN A 321 -0.38 5.09 20.30
N GLY A 322 -1.29 4.15 20.15
CA GLY A 322 -2.56 4.08 20.86
C GLY A 322 -3.73 3.73 19.95
N TRP A 323 -4.86 3.40 20.54
CA TRP A 323 -6.04 2.97 19.79
C TRP A 323 -7.30 3.71 20.22
N GLN A 324 -8.15 4.07 19.26
CA GLN A 324 -9.47 4.63 19.43
C GLN A 324 -10.51 3.53 19.23
N HIS A 325 -11.17 3.09 20.32
CA HIS A 325 -12.25 2.12 20.22
C HIS A 325 -13.53 2.79 19.69
N ALA A 326 -14.20 2.13 18.74
CA ALA A 326 -15.38 2.69 18.09
C ALA A 326 -16.57 2.92 19.06
N ASP A 327 -16.63 2.15 20.13
CA ASP A 327 -17.65 2.21 21.18
C ASP A 327 -17.24 3.04 22.41
N ALA A 328 -16.04 3.63 22.36
CA ALA A 328 -15.50 4.45 23.45
C ALA A 328 -14.95 5.76 22.89
N ASN A 329 -15.30 6.85 23.51
CA ASN A 329 -15.02 8.19 23.03
C ASN A 329 -13.63 8.66 23.51
N GLY A 330 -12.56 8.08 22.98
CA GLY A 330 -11.19 8.40 23.39
C GLY A 330 -10.12 7.57 22.72
N GLN A 331 -8.88 7.74 23.15
CA GLN A 331 -7.71 6.95 22.74
C GLN A 331 -6.92 6.46 23.94
N TRP A 332 -6.49 5.20 23.88
CA TRP A 332 -5.72 4.53 24.93
C TRP A 332 -4.37 4.06 24.42
N PRO A 333 -3.29 4.32 25.15
CA PRO A 333 -1.94 3.85 24.82
C PRO A 333 -1.78 2.36 25.18
N HIS A 334 -2.47 1.50 24.47
CA HIS A 334 -2.67 0.08 24.75
C HIS A 334 -1.38 -0.76 24.73
N LEU A 335 -0.34 -0.32 24.00
CA LEU A 335 0.95 -1.03 23.89
C LEU A 335 2.00 -0.53 24.89
N ASP A 336 1.74 0.52 25.65
CA ASP A 336 2.75 1.11 26.54
C ASP A 336 3.27 0.15 27.58
N SER A 337 2.42 -0.74 28.11
CA SER A 337 2.83 -1.77 29.08
C SER A 337 3.84 -2.76 28.47
N LEU A 338 3.71 -3.08 27.19
CA LEU A 338 4.67 -3.90 26.47
C LEU A 338 5.96 -3.11 26.19
N PHE A 339 5.83 -1.89 25.64
CA PHE A 339 6.98 -1.05 25.33
C PHE A 339 7.82 -0.69 26.57
N ALA A 340 7.18 -0.50 27.71
CA ALA A 340 7.86 -0.24 28.98
C ALA A 340 8.52 -1.49 29.58
N SER A 341 8.14 -2.70 29.15
CA SER A 341 8.70 -3.95 29.69
C SER A 341 10.23 -3.98 29.63
N PRO A 342 10.95 -4.41 30.68
CA PRO A 342 12.40 -4.52 30.68
C PRO A 342 12.94 -5.56 29.69
N ASN A 343 12.06 -6.42 29.16
CA ASN A 343 12.39 -7.44 28.17
C ASN A 343 12.19 -6.96 26.73
N ILE A 344 11.66 -5.77 26.52
CA ILE A 344 11.59 -5.07 25.24
C ILE A 344 12.69 -4.01 25.24
N ASP A 345 13.51 -3.97 24.21
CA ASP A 345 14.72 -3.14 24.18
C ASP A 345 14.59 -1.90 23.27
N LEU A 346 13.64 -1.92 22.33
CA LEU A 346 13.32 -0.76 21.50
C LEU A 346 11.83 -0.78 21.11
N VAL A 347 11.33 0.39 20.74
CA VAL A 347 9.99 0.56 20.17
C VAL A 347 10.12 0.48 18.66
N SER A 348 9.58 -0.58 18.06
CA SER A 348 9.51 -0.68 16.62
C SER A 348 8.06 -0.58 16.12
N PHE A 349 7.87 -0.21 14.88
CA PHE A 349 6.60 -0.33 14.18
C PHE A 349 6.84 -0.36 12.68
N ASP A 350 5.87 -0.89 11.94
CA ASP A 350 5.89 -0.95 10.50
C ASP A 350 5.37 0.40 9.98
N ASN A 351 6.29 1.23 9.48
CA ASN A 351 6.02 2.64 9.22
C ASN A 351 5.53 2.88 7.80
N TYR A 352 4.23 2.82 7.62
CA TYR A 352 3.54 3.20 6.38
C TYR A 352 2.76 4.51 6.52
N LEU A 353 3.27 5.43 7.31
CA LEU A 353 2.67 6.76 7.46
C LEU A 353 2.71 7.52 6.13
N PRO A 354 1.59 8.14 5.71
CA PRO A 354 1.53 8.92 4.48
C PRO A 354 2.50 10.10 4.47
N LEU A 355 3.13 10.33 3.33
CA LEU A 355 4.00 11.48 3.09
C LEU A 355 3.37 12.54 2.18
N SER A 356 2.17 12.30 1.67
CA SER A 356 1.47 13.21 0.78
C SER A 356 -0.05 13.00 0.81
N ASP A 357 -0.78 13.97 0.26
CA ASP A 357 -2.22 13.91 0.01
C ASP A 357 -2.54 14.54 -1.35
N TRP A 358 -1.74 14.20 -2.32
CA TRP A 358 -1.77 14.78 -3.66
C TRP A 358 -2.91 14.23 -4.49
N THR A 359 -3.80 15.09 -4.98
CA THR A 359 -4.95 14.69 -5.81
C THR A 359 -4.60 14.54 -7.28
N LEU A 360 -5.58 14.20 -8.11
CA LEU A 360 -5.42 14.10 -9.56
C LEU A 360 -5.20 15.45 -10.23
N ASP A 361 -5.74 16.51 -9.65
CA ASP A 361 -5.64 17.87 -10.16
C ASP A 361 -4.71 18.73 -9.27
N ASP A 362 -4.39 19.89 -9.77
CA ASP A 362 -3.61 20.91 -9.06
C ASP A 362 -4.47 21.76 -8.10
N GLY A 363 -5.77 21.49 -8.02
CA GLY A 363 -6.72 22.10 -7.10
C GLY A 363 -6.73 21.44 -5.71
N GLY A 364 -6.07 20.31 -5.54
CA GLY A 364 -5.97 19.63 -4.26
C GLY A 364 -5.31 20.47 -3.17
N LEU A 365 -5.61 20.13 -1.92
CA LEU A 365 -5.19 20.95 -0.78
C LEU A 365 -3.68 21.06 -0.64
N ASP A 366 -2.92 20.05 -1.04
CA ASP A 366 -1.46 20.09 -0.97
C ASP A 366 -0.87 21.05 -2.01
N CYS A 367 -1.31 21.01 -3.25
CA CYS A 367 -0.94 21.99 -4.26
C CYS A 367 -1.48 23.37 -3.91
N PHE A 368 -2.71 23.42 -3.45
CA PHE A 368 -3.38 24.64 -3.11
C PHE A 368 -2.74 25.36 -1.90
N ASN A 369 -2.34 24.63 -0.87
CA ASN A 369 -1.63 25.20 0.27
C ASN A 369 -0.31 25.85 -0.15
N TRP A 370 0.37 25.26 -1.13
CA TRP A 370 1.58 25.86 -1.70
C TRP A 370 1.29 27.17 -2.42
N ASN A 371 0.26 27.19 -3.24
CA ASN A 371 -0.09 28.31 -4.11
C ASN A 371 -0.92 29.40 -3.40
N ALA A 372 -1.43 29.14 -2.21
CA ALA A 372 -2.32 30.03 -1.52
C ALA A 372 -1.58 31.30 -1.05
N PRO A 373 -1.86 32.48 -1.63
CA PRO A 373 -1.21 33.73 -1.22
C PRO A 373 -1.83 34.31 0.06
N ALA A 374 -3.01 33.87 0.43
CA ALA A 374 -3.82 34.46 1.48
C ALA A 374 -4.36 33.38 2.42
N PRO A 375 -4.81 33.79 3.60
CA PRO A 375 -5.37 32.89 4.58
C PRO A 375 -6.58 32.16 4.02
N ARG A 376 -6.64 30.91 4.27
CA ARG A 376 -7.79 30.06 4.05
C ARG A 376 -8.51 29.85 5.37
N SER A 377 -9.76 29.52 5.26
CA SER A 377 -10.57 29.23 6.46
C SER A 377 -10.01 28.08 7.31
N TRP A 378 -9.01 27.36 6.76
CA TRP A 378 -8.45 26.23 7.42
C TRP A 378 -6.91 26.08 7.27
N PRO A 379 -6.20 25.89 8.39
CA PRO A 379 -6.66 26.35 9.70
C PRO A 379 -6.97 27.83 9.63
N PRO A 380 -7.89 28.34 10.41
CA PRO A 380 -8.22 29.74 10.38
C PRO A 380 -6.99 30.54 10.83
N SER A 381 -6.41 31.22 9.90
CA SER A 381 -5.18 31.98 10.13
C SER A 381 -5.17 33.17 9.19
N SER A 382 -4.61 34.27 9.66
CA SER A 382 -4.33 35.42 8.82
C SER A 382 -3.03 35.27 8.04
N GLU A 383 -2.32 34.19 8.24
CA GLU A 383 -1.03 33.91 7.63
C GLU A 383 -1.15 33.01 6.40
N SER A 384 -0.24 33.13 5.48
CA SER A 384 -0.10 32.21 4.35
C SER A 384 0.15 30.79 4.88
N MET A 385 -0.44 29.79 4.25
CA MET A 385 -0.21 28.39 4.61
C MET A 385 1.27 28.03 4.51
N ASN A 386 1.98 28.56 3.55
CA ASN A 386 3.43 28.39 3.45
C ASN A 386 4.18 29.14 4.56
N GLY A 387 3.70 30.34 4.95
CA GLY A 387 4.27 31.11 6.06
C GLY A 387 4.13 30.41 7.40
N LEU A 388 3.19 29.48 7.53
CA LEU A 388 3.02 28.64 8.70
C LEU A 388 3.93 27.39 8.69
N GLY A 389 4.79 27.25 7.69
CA GLY A 389 5.64 26.06 7.56
C GLY A 389 4.86 24.77 7.18
N LEU A 390 3.64 24.92 6.67
CA LEU A 390 2.85 23.79 6.23
C LEU A 390 3.42 23.21 4.94
N SER A 391 3.46 21.91 4.84
CA SER A 391 3.87 21.26 3.60
C SER A 391 2.82 21.47 2.52
N GLY A 392 3.30 21.76 1.36
CA GLY A 392 2.58 21.86 0.13
C GLY A 392 3.60 21.96 -0.98
N SER A 393 3.24 21.63 -2.18
CA SER A 393 4.18 21.64 -3.29
C SER A 393 3.43 21.83 -4.60
N PRO A 394 4.04 22.43 -5.64
CA PRO A 394 3.47 22.43 -6.99
C PRO A 394 3.58 21.06 -7.67
N THR A 395 4.24 20.10 -7.05
CA THR A 395 4.41 18.74 -7.57
C THR A 395 4.59 17.74 -6.44
N ILE A 396 4.08 16.52 -6.62
CA ILE A 396 4.33 15.40 -5.69
C ILE A 396 5.81 14.96 -5.71
N TYR A 397 6.51 15.20 -6.82
CA TYR A 397 7.93 14.87 -7.00
C TYR A 397 8.85 15.96 -6.38
N SER A 398 8.74 16.14 -5.08
CA SER A 398 9.54 17.08 -4.30
C SER A 398 10.04 16.43 -3.03
N SER A 399 11.34 16.21 -2.91
CA SER A 399 11.95 15.61 -1.72
C SER A 399 11.66 16.44 -0.47
N ALA A 400 11.75 17.76 -0.56
CA ALA A 400 11.46 18.66 0.56
C ALA A 400 10.01 18.55 1.05
N TYR A 401 9.05 18.41 0.11
CA TYR A 401 7.65 18.19 0.42
C TYR A 401 7.43 16.85 1.14
N LEU A 402 8.01 15.78 0.63
CA LEU A 402 7.91 14.46 1.25
C LEU A 402 8.55 14.45 2.65
N GLN A 403 9.74 15.06 2.79
CA GLN A 403 10.45 15.14 4.07
C GLN A 403 9.68 15.92 5.14
N ALA A 404 8.96 16.95 4.75
CA ALA A 404 8.16 17.76 5.67
C ALA A 404 7.05 16.95 6.39
N ASN A 405 6.67 15.81 5.86
CA ASN A 405 5.60 14.96 6.40
C ASN A 405 6.10 13.73 7.17
N ILE A 406 7.40 13.47 7.25
CA ILE A 406 7.95 12.21 7.79
C ILE A 406 7.63 11.99 9.27
N GLU A 407 7.75 12.99 10.12
CA GLU A 407 7.51 12.80 11.57
C GLU A 407 6.03 12.84 11.95
N GLY A 408 5.22 13.46 11.13
CA GLY A 408 3.84 13.74 11.46
C GLY A 408 2.87 12.62 11.14
N GLY A 409 3.29 11.71 10.29
CA GLY A 409 2.39 10.71 9.79
C GLY A 409 1.27 11.33 8.96
N GLU A 410 0.12 10.70 8.99
CA GLU A 410 -1.02 11.09 8.19
C GLU A 410 -1.43 12.54 8.41
N GLY A 411 -1.24 13.37 7.40
CA GLY A 411 -1.64 14.77 7.39
C GLY A 411 -0.86 15.70 8.31
N PHE A 412 0.36 15.39 8.61
CA PHE A 412 1.17 16.09 9.62
C PHE A 412 1.19 17.62 9.47
N ASN A 413 1.43 18.14 8.28
CA ASN A 413 1.51 19.59 8.07
C ASN A 413 0.20 20.24 7.61
N TRP A 414 -0.92 19.51 7.60
CA TRP A 414 -2.16 20.02 7.04
C TRP A 414 -3.14 20.58 8.05
N TYR A 415 -3.04 20.14 9.31
CA TYR A 415 -4.13 20.28 10.23
C TYR A 415 -4.18 21.54 10.98
N TYR A 416 -3.06 22.08 11.27
CA TYR A 416 -3.01 23.36 11.90
C TYR A 416 -1.65 23.99 11.72
N GLY A 417 -1.65 25.26 11.75
CA GLY A 417 -0.45 26.01 11.90
C GLY A 417 -0.08 26.11 13.36
N ASN A 418 0.58 27.15 13.70
CA ASN A 418 1.01 27.43 15.04
C ASN A 418 -0.18 27.53 16.00
N SER A 419 -0.34 26.53 16.86
CA SER A 419 -1.40 26.47 17.85
C SER A 419 -1.17 27.38 19.04
N ASN A 420 0.04 27.87 19.24
CA ASN A 420 0.41 28.61 20.43
C ASN A 420 -0.10 30.02 20.47
N SER A 421 -0.41 30.63 19.33
CA SER A 421 -0.95 31.96 19.25
C SER A 421 -2.32 32.10 19.92
N SER A 422 -3.02 31.00 20.12
CA SER A 422 -4.35 30.99 20.77
C SER A 422 -4.29 30.66 22.25
N GLY A 423 -3.15 30.33 22.80
CA GLY A 423 -3.02 29.92 24.21
C GLY A 423 -3.71 28.59 24.53
N VAL A 424 -4.07 27.82 23.52
CA VAL A 424 -4.87 26.59 23.69
C VAL A 424 -4.01 25.39 24.03
N GLY A 425 -2.76 25.60 24.38
CA GLY A 425 -1.93 24.57 25.02
C GLY A 425 -1.82 23.21 24.32
N LEU A 426 -1.97 23.20 23.01
CA LEU A 426 -2.05 21.96 22.26
C LEU A 426 -0.70 21.40 21.91
N ASP A 427 0.27 22.28 21.91
CA ASP A 427 1.65 21.92 21.79
C ASP A 427 2.32 22.04 23.16
N PRO A 428 2.38 20.95 23.92
CA PRO A 428 3.03 20.94 25.21
C PRO A 428 4.55 21.20 25.11
N PHE A 429 5.10 21.27 23.89
CA PHE A 429 6.52 21.53 23.64
C PHE A 429 6.81 22.88 23.02
N GLY A 430 5.82 23.68 22.75
CA GLY A 430 5.98 24.94 22.07
C GLY A 430 6.28 24.81 20.57
N THR A 431 5.94 23.68 19.96
CA THR A 431 6.06 23.42 18.54
C THR A 431 4.68 23.27 17.88
N ASP A 432 4.64 23.19 16.58
CA ASP A 432 3.38 22.94 15.89
C ASP A 432 2.89 21.52 16.13
N GLN A 433 1.71 21.40 16.66
CA GLN A 433 1.03 20.12 16.74
C GLN A 433 0.27 19.83 15.45
N ARG A 434 0.34 18.60 15.03
CA ARG A 434 -0.32 18.09 13.84
C ARG A 434 -1.31 17.03 14.24
N CYS A 435 -2.49 17.07 13.68
CA CYS A 435 -3.49 16.03 13.90
C CYS A 435 -3.78 15.28 12.61
N THR A 436 -4.12 14.01 12.75
CA THR A 436 -4.57 13.23 11.60
C THR A 436 -6.07 13.42 11.39
N LEU A 437 -6.48 13.52 10.12
CA LEU A 437 -7.88 13.49 9.75
C LEU A 437 -8.36 12.04 9.55
N PRO A 438 -9.64 11.78 9.77
CA PRO A 438 -10.26 10.57 9.29
C PRO A 438 -10.05 10.42 7.78
N GLN A 439 -9.86 9.20 7.33
CA GLN A 439 -9.65 8.89 5.91
C GLN A 439 -10.72 9.49 4.99
N GLY A 440 -11.98 9.51 5.43
CA GLY A 440 -13.07 10.11 4.66
C GLY A 440 -12.92 11.61 4.44
N ASP A 441 -12.27 12.32 5.34
CA ASP A 441 -12.00 13.75 5.17
C ASP A 441 -10.86 13.99 4.19
N ARG A 442 -9.87 13.12 4.14
CA ARG A 442 -8.83 13.14 3.10
C ARG A 442 -9.44 12.95 1.72
N LEU A 443 -10.32 11.99 1.54
CA LEU A 443 -11.02 11.74 0.27
C LEU A 443 -11.85 12.94 -0.18
N ARG A 444 -12.47 13.64 0.75
CA ARG A 444 -13.24 14.86 0.47
C ARG A 444 -12.37 16.11 0.34
N GLN A 445 -11.07 16.01 0.58
CA GLN A 445 -10.18 17.15 0.67
C GLN A 445 -10.69 18.22 1.66
N GLN A 446 -11.30 17.77 2.75
CA GLN A 446 -11.82 18.60 3.82
C GLN A 446 -10.93 18.44 5.06
N ARG A 447 -10.44 19.55 5.57
CA ARG A 447 -9.58 19.62 6.75
C ARG A 447 -10.31 20.36 7.84
N ASN A 448 -10.86 19.60 8.78
CA ASN A 448 -11.54 20.13 9.94
C ASN A 448 -10.61 20.02 11.16
N ALA A 449 -10.46 21.10 11.90
CA ALA A 449 -9.70 21.05 13.14
C ALA A 449 -10.33 20.06 14.10
N PHE A 450 -9.52 19.20 14.67
CA PHE A 450 -9.90 18.62 15.94
C PHE A 450 -9.98 19.72 17.02
N SER A 451 -10.82 19.52 18.01
CA SER A 451 -10.78 20.33 19.21
C SER A 451 -9.39 20.23 19.86
N PRO A 452 -9.02 21.18 20.71
CA PRO A 452 -7.72 21.14 21.41
C PRO A 452 -7.43 19.77 22.02
N ASN A 453 -8.36 19.19 22.73
CA ASN A 453 -8.16 17.91 23.38
C ASN A 453 -8.06 16.73 22.39
N GLN A 454 -8.79 16.80 21.29
CA GLN A 454 -8.67 15.80 20.22
C GLN A 454 -7.30 15.87 19.52
N GLN A 455 -6.72 17.03 19.43
CA GLN A 455 -5.38 17.18 18.84
C GLN A 455 -4.29 16.47 19.66
N LEU A 456 -4.48 16.30 20.96
CA LEU A 456 -3.61 15.49 21.80
C LEU A 456 -3.55 14.02 21.37
N LEU A 457 -4.52 13.55 20.60
CA LEU A 457 -4.55 12.21 20.05
C LEU A 457 -3.73 12.06 18.77
N ALA A 458 -3.43 13.15 18.11
CA ALA A 458 -2.65 13.16 16.88
C ALA A 458 -1.14 12.92 17.15
N ARG A 459 -0.87 12.01 18.04
CA ARG A 459 0.44 11.73 18.58
C ARG A 459 1.28 10.80 17.71
N LYS A 460 0.90 10.65 16.46
CA LYS A 460 1.74 10.01 15.45
C LYS A 460 2.97 10.84 15.10
N ALA A 461 3.06 12.06 15.61
CA ALA A 461 4.31 12.78 15.62
C ALA A 461 5.33 12.05 16.49
N LEU A 462 6.27 11.35 15.85
CA LEU A 462 7.21 10.43 16.49
C LEU A 462 7.97 11.08 17.63
N ARG A 463 8.44 12.29 17.39
CA ARG A 463 9.22 13.08 18.35
C ARG A 463 8.41 13.41 19.60
N TRP A 464 7.15 13.80 19.43
CA TRP A 464 6.28 14.05 20.58
C TRP A 464 6.10 12.80 21.41
N TRP A 465 5.75 11.68 20.77
CA TRP A 465 5.49 10.41 21.46
C TRP A 465 6.71 9.96 22.27
N TRP A 466 7.88 10.05 21.68
CA TRP A 466 9.11 9.61 22.34
C TRP A 466 9.51 10.49 23.54
N ASN A 467 9.21 11.81 23.47
CA ASN A 467 9.64 12.78 24.46
C ASN A 467 8.69 12.93 25.65
N ASN A 468 7.55 12.24 25.66
CA ASN A 468 6.52 12.49 26.67
C ASN A 468 6.05 11.27 27.40
N PHE A 469 5.50 11.50 28.61
CA PHE A 469 4.67 10.55 29.32
C PHE A 469 3.31 10.45 28.63
N HIS A 470 2.70 9.26 28.68
CA HIS A 470 1.43 9.00 28.03
C HIS A 470 0.31 8.81 29.05
N GLN A 471 -0.88 9.23 28.68
CA GLN A 471 -2.12 9.05 29.43
C GLN A 471 -3.23 8.64 28.45
N ALA A 472 -4.27 8.00 28.95
CA ALA A 472 -5.51 7.90 28.19
C ALA A 472 -6.12 9.28 27.99
N ILE A 473 -6.67 9.52 26.81
CA ILE A 473 -7.33 10.77 26.47
C ILE A 473 -8.74 10.40 26.02
N TYR A 474 -9.75 10.76 26.82
CA TYR A 474 -11.12 10.41 26.51
C TYR A 474 -12.11 11.44 27.07
N ASP A 475 -13.34 11.38 26.61
CA ASP A 475 -14.45 12.17 27.15
C ASP A 475 -15.06 11.42 28.34
N ALA A 476 -14.85 11.96 29.55
CA ALA A 476 -15.38 11.40 30.76
C ALA A 476 -16.85 11.81 31.03
N GLY A 477 -17.46 12.60 30.14
CA GLY A 477 -18.79 13.15 30.35
C GLY A 477 -18.86 14.30 31.36
N ASP A 478 -17.72 14.90 31.71
CA ASP A 478 -17.58 16.00 32.65
C ASP A 478 -17.70 17.39 32.00
N GLY A 479 -17.96 17.42 30.69
CA GLY A 479 -18.09 18.64 29.89
C GLY A 479 -16.78 19.21 29.38
N LEU A 480 -15.64 18.55 29.65
CA LEU A 480 -14.34 18.95 29.14
C LEU A 480 -14.06 18.35 27.75
N GLY A 481 -14.90 17.40 27.29
CA GLY A 481 -14.66 16.66 26.07
C GLY A 481 -13.44 15.74 26.21
N TRP A 482 -12.67 15.57 25.14
CA TRP A 482 -11.49 14.71 25.16
C TRP A 482 -10.36 15.38 25.94
N ALA A 483 -10.04 14.81 27.08
CA ALA A 483 -9.00 15.29 27.98
C ALA A 483 -8.13 14.15 28.48
N PRO A 484 -6.88 14.40 28.90
CA PRO A 484 -6.06 13.42 29.59
C PRO A 484 -6.70 13.04 30.92
N HIS A 485 -6.80 11.76 31.22
CA HIS A 485 -7.39 11.25 32.45
C HIS A 485 -6.48 10.20 33.10
N GLY A 486 -6.55 10.15 34.43
CA GLY A 486 -5.83 9.16 35.23
C GLY A 486 -4.32 9.42 35.32
N PRO A 487 -3.56 8.49 35.90
CA PRO A 487 -2.11 8.56 35.94
C PRO A 487 -1.49 8.27 34.56
N THR A 488 -0.20 8.56 34.44
CA THR A 488 0.58 8.15 33.26
C THR A 488 0.78 6.65 33.21
N THR A 489 1.07 6.14 32.02
CA THR A 489 1.46 4.74 31.81
C THR A 489 2.87 4.46 32.35
N GLN A 490 3.33 3.21 32.22
CA GLN A 490 4.70 2.82 32.57
C GLN A 490 5.76 3.34 31.59
N TRP A 491 5.37 3.92 30.47
CA TRP A 491 6.33 4.46 29.51
C TRP A 491 7.15 5.59 30.14
N ILE A 492 8.46 5.51 30.00
CA ILE A 492 9.39 6.55 30.40
C ILE A 492 9.92 7.24 29.14
N PRO A 493 9.73 8.56 29.02
CA PRO A 493 10.25 9.30 27.88
C PRO A 493 11.72 9.06 27.62
N GLN A 494 12.09 8.94 26.34
CA GLN A 494 13.47 8.79 25.87
C GLN A 494 14.21 7.55 26.41
N SER A 495 13.50 6.59 26.99
CA SER A 495 14.14 5.42 27.64
C SER A 495 14.63 4.37 26.65
N LYS A 496 14.04 4.32 25.46
CA LYS A 496 14.37 3.33 24.42
C LYS A 496 14.38 3.98 23.05
N PRO A 497 15.24 3.52 22.13
CA PRO A 497 15.22 3.99 20.76
C PRO A 497 13.97 3.49 20.02
N MET A 498 13.61 4.17 18.93
CA MET A 498 12.60 3.72 17.99
C MET A 498 13.27 3.20 16.71
N ALA A 499 12.57 2.34 15.96
CA ALA A 499 13.00 1.91 14.64
C ALA A 499 11.80 1.53 13.76
N PHE A 500 11.94 1.70 12.44
CA PHE A 500 10.99 1.25 11.44
C PHE A 500 11.49 -0.07 10.87
N VAL A 501 11.16 -1.18 11.52
CA VAL A 501 11.65 -2.49 11.05
C VAL A 501 11.04 -2.88 9.70
N GLU A 502 10.03 -2.14 9.29
CA GLU A 502 9.42 -2.18 7.96
C GLU A 502 8.97 -0.77 7.55
N TYR A 503 9.34 -0.33 6.36
CA TYR A 503 8.78 0.85 5.71
C TYR A 503 8.92 0.70 4.20
N GLY A 504 8.04 1.32 3.42
CA GLY A 504 8.15 1.20 1.96
C GLY A 504 7.05 1.91 1.20
N PHE A 505 7.20 1.91 -0.11
CA PHE A 505 6.30 2.56 -1.05
C PHE A 505 6.14 1.67 -2.27
N ALA A 506 4.91 1.32 -2.61
CA ALA A 506 4.64 0.57 -3.82
C ALA A 506 5.08 1.36 -5.06
N SER A 507 5.60 0.68 -6.10
CA SER A 507 6.02 1.34 -7.36
C SER A 507 4.81 1.73 -8.22
N VAL A 508 3.86 2.46 -7.64
CA VAL A 508 2.64 2.93 -8.30
C VAL A 508 2.43 4.42 -8.08
N ASP A 509 1.67 5.02 -8.98
CA ASP A 509 1.32 6.44 -8.93
C ASP A 509 0.73 6.82 -7.57
N ARG A 510 1.17 7.94 -7.01
CA ARG A 510 0.77 8.46 -5.69
C ARG A 510 0.98 7.49 -4.52
N CYS A 511 1.98 6.63 -4.59
CA CYS A 511 2.28 5.66 -3.52
C CYS A 511 2.49 6.32 -2.15
N THR A 512 2.92 7.56 -2.11
CA THR A 512 3.13 8.33 -0.89
C THR A 512 1.85 8.82 -0.21
N ASN A 513 0.69 8.78 -0.91
CA ASN A 513 -0.60 9.09 -0.30
C ASN A 513 -1.07 7.97 0.65
N GLN A 514 -0.80 6.72 0.31
CA GLN A 514 -1.14 5.55 1.12
C GLN A 514 -0.05 4.48 1.00
N PRO A 515 1.08 4.64 1.66
CA PRO A 515 2.17 3.66 1.60
C PRO A 515 1.78 2.26 2.06
N ASN A 516 0.75 2.17 2.91
CA ASN A 516 0.20 0.91 3.42
C ASN A 516 -0.66 0.13 2.43
N VAL A 517 -0.87 0.65 1.22
CA VAL A 517 -1.72 0.00 0.21
C VAL A 517 -0.86 -0.67 -0.84
N PHE A 518 -1.03 -1.98 -0.99
CA PHE A 518 -0.29 -2.81 -1.91
C PHE A 518 -1.23 -3.45 -2.92
N PHE A 519 -0.71 -3.69 -4.11
CA PHE A 519 -1.33 -4.54 -5.09
C PHE A 519 -0.80 -5.97 -4.89
N ASP A 520 -1.60 -6.83 -4.29
CA ASP A 520 -1.35 -8.25 -4.16
C ASP A 520 -2.51 -9.04 -4.75
N VAL A 521 -2.30 -9.62 -5.92
CA VAL A 521 -3.30 -10.43 -6.63
C VAL A 521 -3.82 -11.62 -5.83
N LYS A 522 -3.11 -11.98 -4.77
CA LYS A 522 -3.46 -13.09 -3.90
C LYS A 522 -4.34 -12.66 -2.74
N SER A 523 -4.52 -11.35 -2.52
CA SER A 523 -5.21 -10.82 -1.35
C SER A 523 -6.43 -9.99 -1.70
N THR A 524 -7.50 -10.16 -0.94
CA THR A 524 -8.68 -9.28 -0.98
C THR A 524 -8.42 -7.91 -0.33
N GLU A 525 -7.30 -7.74 0.35
CA GLU A 525 -6.85 -6.44 0.91
C GLU A 525 -6.17 -5.56 -0.12
N SER A 526 -6.00 -6.05 -1.34
CA SER A 526 -5.34 -5.35 -2.42
C SER A 526 -6.07 -4.06 -2.81
N GLY A 527 -5.33 -3.01 -3.10
CA GLY A 527 -5.89 -1.71 -3.46
C GLY A 527 -4.87 -0.80 -4.15
N ALA A 528 -5.29 0.40 -4.51
CA ALA A 528 -4.42 1.47 -5.00
C ALA A 528 -4.43 2.65 -4.03
N PRO A 529 -3.31 3.39 -3.90
CA PRO A 529 -3.29 4.64 -3.16
C PRO A 529 -4.35 5.63 -3.64
N PHE A 530 -4.80 6.51 -2.77
CA PHE A 530 -5.78 7.54 -3.11
C PHE A 530 -5.34 8.33 -4.33
N TRP A 531 -6.28 8.53 -5.26
CA TRP A 531 -6.11 9.29 -6.51
C TRP A 531 -5.06 8.74 -7.46
N SER A 532 -4.63 7.50 -7.31
CA SER A 532 -3.75 6.86 -8.29
C SER A 532 -4.36 6.87 -9.67
N LEU A 533 -3.57 7.22 -10.67
CA LEU A 533 -3.92 7.05 -12.07
C LEU A 533 -3.96 5.56 -12.42
N TRP A 534 -4.87 5.20 -13.29
CA TRP A 534 -5.03 3.85 -13.79
C TRP A 534 -4.61 3.77 -15.25
N GLN A 535 -4.10 2.64 -15.67
CA GLN A 535 -3.72 2.38 -17.05
C GLN A 535 -4.26 1.02 -17.51
N GLY A 536 -4.52 0.90 -18.80
CA GLY A 536 -5.10 -0.31 -19.38
C GLY A 536 -6.28 0.01 -20.32
N PRO A 537 -7.16 -0.94 -20.60
CA PRO A 537 -7.20 -2.28 -19.98
C PRO A 537 -6.13 -3.24 -20.51
N TYR A 538 -5.58 -4.04 -19.61
CA TYR A 538 -4.71 -5.16 -19.92
C TYR A 538 -5.46 -6.45 -19.57
N GLY A 539 -5.67 -7.34 -20.56
CA GLY A 539 -6.47 -8.54 -20.33
C GLY A 539 -7.90 -8.27 -19.82
N GLY A 540 -8.48 -7.09 -20.13
CA GLY A 540 -9.79 -6.69 -19.64
C GLY A 540 -9.80 -6.02 -18.27
N ARG A 541 -8.66 -5.72 -17.68
CA ARG A 541 -8.51 -5.12 -16.34
C ARG A 541 -7.65 -3.88 -16.35
N TRP A 542 -7.94 -2.96 -15.42
CA TRP A 542 -7.16 -1.76 -15.21
C TRP A 542 -6.14 -1.98 -14.10
N LEU A 543 -4.95 -1.41 -14.29
CA LEU A 543 -3.85 -1.43 -13.33
C LEU A 543 -3.56 -0.03 -12.83
N PRO A 544 -3.11 0.18 -11.59
CA PRO A 544 -2.55 1.46 -11.22
C PRO A 544 -1.33 1.75 -12.08
N LYS A 545 -1.19 3.00 -12.48
CA LYS A 545 -0.04 3.43 -13.25
C LYS A 545 1.24 3.20 -12.45
N ARG A 546 2.24 2.57 -13.07
CA ARG A 546 3.56 2.37 -12.47
C ARG A 546 4.28 3.71 -12.28
N ASP A 547 4.90 3.88 -11.12
CA ASP A 547 5.72 5.06 -10.79
C ASP A 547 6.89 4.68 -9.87
N ASP A 548 7.97 4.23 -10.47
CA ASP A 548 9.20 3.87 -9.74
C ASP A 548 9.93 5.13 -9.23
N VAL A 549 9.74 6.26 -9.92
CA VAL A 549 10.43 7.52 -9.58
C VAL A 549 9.94 8.05 -8.24
N LEU A 550 8.64 8.07 -8.03
CA LEU A 550 8.09 8.55 -6.76
C LEU A 550 8.46 7.62 -5.61
N ALA A 551 8.41 6.30 -5.83
CA ALA A 551 8.80 5.32 -4.82
C ALA A 551 10.29 5.47 -4.42
N ASP A 552 11.20 5.59 -5.40
CA ASP A 552 12.63 5.83 -5.16
C ASP A 552 12.88 7.15 -4.42
N MET A 553 12.21 8.22 -4.84
CA MET A 553 12.30 9.54 -4.17
C MET A 553 11.79 9.48 -2.72
N ALA A 554 10.73 8.75 -2.45
CA ALA A 554 10.18 8.62 -1.11
C ALA A 554 11.12 7.83 -0.19
N LEU A 555 11.70 6.73 -0.67
CA LEU A 555 12.74 5.98 0.06
C LEU A 555 13.95 6.86 0.36
N GLN A 556 14.43 7.60 -0.64
CA GLN A 556 15.56 8.55 -0.46
C GLN A 556 15.19 9.68 0.53
N ALA A 557 13.97 10.21 0.46
CA ALA A 557 13.51 11.24 1.38
C ALA A 557 13.53 10.77 2.84
N VAL A 558 13.11 9.53 3.10
CA VAL A 558 13.17 8.92 4.45
C VAL A 558 14.62 8.74 4.91
N HIS A 559 15.48 8.24 4.02
CA HIS A 559 16.91 8.06 4.34
C HIS A 559 17.59 9.40 4.66
N ASP A 560 17.42 10.41 3.80
CA ASP A 560 18.05 11.72 3.96
C ASP A 560 17.58 12.42 5.23
N TYR A 561 16.27 12.33 5.49
CA TYR A 561 15.67 12.97 6.67
C TYR A 561 16.29 12.43 7.97
N TRP A 562 16.32 11.12 8.14
CA TRP A 562 16.84 10.50 9.35
C TRP A 562 18.37 10.42 9.42
N SER A 563 19.07 10.66 8.30
CA SER A 563 20.53 10.80 8.26
C SER A 563 20.99 12.23 8.59
N ALA A 564 20.12 13.23 8.46
CA ALA A 564 20.46 14.62 8.71
C ALA A 564 20.68 14.88 10.21
N ALA A 565 21.83 15.44 10.55
CA ALA A 565 22.19 15.74 11.93
C ALA A 565 21.18 16.67 12.66
N SER A 566 20.49 17.53 11.91
CA SER A 566 19.42 18.39 12.44
C SER A 566 18.19 17.63 12.94
N ASN A 567 17.97 16.43 12.44
CA ASN A 567 16.81 15.61 12.76
C ASN A 567 17.14 14.48 13.75
N VAL A 568 18.41 14.27 14.04
CA VAL A 568 18.86 13.30 15.05
C VAL A 568 18.66 13.92 16.43
N GLU A 569 17.89 13.24 17.27
CA GLU A 569 17.72 13.56 18.67
C GLU A 569 18.30 12.42 19.53
N ILE A 570 19.09 12.76 20.51
CA ILE A 570 19.74 11.82 21.43
C ILE A 570 19.42 12.27 22.85
N SER A 571 18.89 11.36 23.67
CA SER A 571 18.62 11.62 25.09
C SER A 571 19.90 11.91 25.87
N SER A 572 19.75 12.47 27.05
CA SER A 572 20.88 12.66 27.99
C SER A 572 21.58 11.36 28.38
N ALA A 573 20.90 10.22 28.26
CA ALA A 573 21.44 8.88 28.48
C ALA A 573 22.10 8.27 27.22
N GLY A 574 22.15 9.01 26.09
CA GLY A 574 22.75 8.53 24.84
C GLY A 574 21.83 7.65 24.01
N VAL A 575 20.53 7.64 24.29
CA VAL A 575 19.54 6.88 23.50
C VAL A 575 19.08 7.72 22.32
N PRO A 576 19.20 7.24 21.07
CA PRO A 576 18.70 7.99 19.91
C PRO A 576 17.17 7.85 19.78
N LEU A 577 16.51 8.91 19.28
CA LEU A 577 15.09 8.86 18.91
C LEU A 577 14.86 7.73 17.90
N ILE A 578 15.55 7.75 16.76
CA ILE A 578 15.51 6.71 15.76
C ILE A 578 16.87 6.02 15.67
N PHE A 579 16.86 4.70 15.80
CA PHE A 579 18.03 3.88 15.53
C PHE A 579 17.99 3.42 14.06
N THR A 580 18.50 4.26 13.20
CA THR A 580 18.46 4.07 11.74
C THR A 580 19.02 2.73 11.23
N PRO A 581 20.05 2.11 11.87
CA PRO A 581 20.51 0.80 11.43
C PRO A 581 19.47 -0.32 11.51
N PHE A 582 18.35 -0.13 12.25
CA PHE A 582 17.25 -1.09 12.28
C PHE A 582 16.03 -0.64 11.46
N CYS A 583 16.16 0.42 10.66
CA CYS A 583 15.14 0.82 9.71
C CYS A 583 15.31 0.04 8.40
N CYS A 584 14.32 -0.79 8.04
CA CYS A 584 14.42 -1.69 6.89
C CYS A 584 13.37 -1.37 5.84
N ALA A 585 13.82 -1.13 4.61
CA ALA A 585 12.93 -0.92 3.49
C ALA A 585 12.24 -2.23 3.06
N TRP A 586 10.97 -2.19 2.84
CA TRP A 586 10.21 -3.27 2.23
C TRP A 586 10.22 -3.07 0.71
N ASN A 587 10.90 -3.92 -0.12
CA ASN A 587 11.64 -5.10 0.31
C ASN A 587 12.82 -5.38 -0.65
N TRP A 588 13.66 -6.36 -0.30
CA TRP A 588 14.60 -7.01 -1.20
C TRP A 588 14.24 -8.48 -1.36
N ASP A 589 14.24 -9.00 -2.57
CA ASP A 589 13.89 -10.41 -2.81
C ASP A 589 15.14 -11.29 -2.87
N ALA A 590 15.08 -12.46 -2.22
CA ALA A 590 16.12 -13.47 -2.27
C ALA A 590 16.22 -14.16 -3.64
N ARG A 591 15.27 -13.92 -4.51
CA ARG A 591 15.30 -14.33 -5.91
C ARG A 591 15.92 -13.22 -6.74
N PRO A 592 17.04 -13.45 -7.43
CA PRO A 592 17.85 -12.37 -7.98
C PRO A 592 17.19 -11.67 -9.17
N PHE A 593 17.03 -10.36 -9.09
CA PHE A 593 16.63 -9.54 -10.23
C PHE A 593 17.76 -9.45 -11.27
N PRO A 594 17.50 -9.43 -12.60
CA PRO A 594 16.19 -9.42 -13.27
C PRO A 594 15.59 -10.81 -13.54
N ALA A 595 16.25 -11.91 -13.19
CA ALA A 595 15.72 -13.24 -13.41
C ALA A 595 14.36 -13.38 -12.73
N PHE A 596 14.23 -13.03 -11.46
CA PHE A 596 12.94 -12.73 -10.87
C PHE A 596 12.66 -11.22 -11.05
N PRO A 597 11.50 -10.83 -11.60
CA PRO A 597 10.35 -11.64 -12.01
C PRO A 597 10.33 -12.08 -13.49
N LEU A 598 11.39 -11.81 -14.28
CA LEU A 598 11.34 -11.94 -15.75
C LEU A 598 11.35 -13.39 -16.25
N GLU A 599 11.95 -14.33 -15.52
CA GLU A 599 11.96 -15.75 -15.87
C GLU A 599 10.73 -16.47 -15.32
N ALA A 600 9.59 -16.26 -15.95
CA ALA A 600 8.28 -16.76 -15.53
C ALA A 600 8.21 -18.30 -15.37
N GLY A 601 9.09 -19.06 -16.02
CA GLY A 601 9.14 -20.52 -15.90
C GLY A 601 9.82 -21.04 -14.63
N ALA A 602 10.56 -20.17 -13.92
CA ALA A 602 11.32 -20.55 -12.72
C ALA A 602 10.47 -20.46 -11.44
N TRP A 603 9.63 -19.42 -11.34
CA TRP A 603 8.81 -19.14 -10.16
C TRP A 603 7.34 -19.05 -10.56
N SER A 604 6.46 -19.60 -9.72
CA SER A 604 5.03 -19.71 -10.03
C SER A 604 4.31 -18.36 -10.22
N ASP A 605 4.87 -17.29 -9.67
CA ASP A 605 4.34 -15.92 -9.75
C ASP A 605 5.18 -15.01 -10.66
N GLY A 606 6.28 -15.53 -11.23
CA GLY A 606 7.22 -14.73 -12.02
C GLY A 606 6.58 -14.11 -13.26
N GLY A 607 5.70 -14.84 -13.95
CA GLY A 607 5.02 -14.34 -15.15
C GLY A 607 4.10 -13.16 -14.88
N ASP A 608 3.40 -13.20 -13.77
CA ASP A 608 2.49 -12.12 -13.35
C ASP A 608 3.28 -10.84 -13.01
N TRP A 609 4.39 -10.99 -12.29
CA TRP A 609 5.27 -9.87 -11.96
C TRP A 609 5.96 -9.26 -13.18
N ALA A 610 6.46 -10.10 -14.09
CA ALA A 610 7.19 -9.64 -15.27
C ALA A 610 6.34 -8.81 -16.23
N THR A 611 5.06 -9.14 -16.35
CA THR A 611 4.13 -8.50 -17.29
C THR A 611 3.32 -7.36 -16.67
N GLY A 612 3.37 -7.19 -15.36
CA GLY A 612 2.45 -6.34 -14.63
C GLY A 612 1.02 -6.90 -14.56
N ASN A 613 0.81 -8.13 -15.02
CA ASN A 613 -0.47 -8.84 -14.95
C ASN A 613 -0.69 -9.54 -13.60
N TRP A 614 0.07 -9.18 -12.63
CA TRP A 614 -0.05 -9.73 -11.29
C TRP A 614 -1.45 -9.51 -10.67
N ILE A 615 -2.22 -8.54 -11.17
CA ILE A 615 -3.66 -8.38 -10.86
C ILE A 615 -4.51 -9.46 -11.58
N ASP A 616 -4.13 -9.85 -12.79
CA ASP A 616 -4.81 -10.91 -13.54
C ASP A 616 -4.47 -12.32 -13.07
N GLY A 617 -3.51 -12.44 -12.15
CA GLY A 617 -3.04 -13.71 -11.65
C GLY A 617 -4.08 -14.51 -10.88
N LYS A 618 -3.69 -15.09 -9.78
CA LYS A 618 -4.47 -16.08 -9.02
C LYS A 618 -5.46 -15.47 -8.01
N GLY A 619 -5.45 -14.15 -7.86
CA GLY A 619 -6.33 -13.43 -6.94
C GLY A 619 -7.68 -13.05 -7.56
N PRO A 620 -8.62 -12.58 -6.75
CA PRO A 620 -9.87 -12.01 -7.25
C PRO A 620 -9.59 -10.80 -8.12
N ALA A 621 -10.45 -10.57 -9.12
CA ALA A 621 -10.38 -9.38 -9.94
C ALA A 621 -10.53 -8.13 -9.06
N ILE A 622 -9.54 -7.24 -9.13
CA ILE A 622 -9.66 -5.94 -8.52
C ILE A 622 -10.30 -5.04 -9.56
N ASN A 623 -11.53 -4.66 -9.30
CA ASN A 623 -12.14 -3.61 -10.08
C ASN A 623 -11.56 -2.28 -9.57
N PRO A 624 -10.99 -1.46 -10.45
CA PRO A 624 -10.63 -0.11 -10.07
C PRO A 624 -11.86 0.58 -9.46
N PRO A 625 -11.66 1.52 -8.54
CA PRO A 625 -12.76 2.34 -8.06
C PRO A 625 -13.51 2.87 -9.27
N THR A 626 -14.82 2.75 -9.28
CA THR A 626 -15.66 3.22 -10.39
C THR A 626 -15.52 4.73 -10.66
N VAL A 627 -14.87 5.43 -9.76
CA VAL A 627 -14.63 6.88 -9.81
C VAL A 627 -13.53 7.27 -10.81
N ASP A 628 -12.49 6.43 -10.98
CA ASP A 628 -11.30 6.80 -11.77
C ASP A 628 -11.06 5.91 -13.00
N ALA A 629 -11.83 4.85 -13.16
CA ALA A 629 -11.76 4.04 -14.37
C ALA A 629 -12.69 4.63 -15.42
N PRO A 630 -12.18 5.04 -16.59
CA PRO A 630 -13.08 5.29 -17.70
C PRO A 630 -13.89 4.01 -17.95
N PRO A 631 -15.18 4.11 -18.19
CA PRO A 631 -15.97 2.94 -18.53
C PRO A 631 -15.38 2.27 -19.76
N ASN A 632 -15.56 0.95 -19.85
CA ASN A 632 -15.12 0.16 -21.01
C ASN A 632 -15.42 0.92 -22.32
N PRO A 633 -14.42 1.19 -23.19
CA PRO A 633 -14.57 2.01 -24.39
C PRO A 633 -15.74 1.63 -25.33
N GLY A 634 -16.32 0.48 -25.14
CA GLY A 634 -17.50 0.04 -25.93
C GLY A 634 -18.85 0.54 -25.44
N THR A 635 -18.96 1.30 -24.34
CA THR A 635 -20.26 1.60 -23.69
C THR A 635 -20.41 3.01 -23.13
N TYR A 636 -19.79 4.02 -23.74
CA TYR A 636 -20.09 5.40 -23.35
C TYR A 636 -21.52 5.76 -23.74
N ALA A 637 -22.31 6.24 -22.76
CA ALA A 637 -23.61 6.82 -23.06
C ALA A 637 -23.41 8.09 -23.93
N THR A 638 -24.33 8.33 -24.83
CA THR A 638 -24.33 9.59 -25.61
C THR A 638 -25.27 10.57 -24.94
N PHE A 639 -24.82 11.82 -24.76
CA PHE A 639 -25.65 12.89 -24.22
C PHE A 639 -26.90 13.06 -25.08
N PRO A 640 -28.13 13.12 -24.51
CA PRO A 640 -29.36 13.16 -25.26
C PRO A 640 -29.50 14.49 -26.04
N THR A 641 -30.03 14.41 -27.25
CA THR A 641 -30.42 15.58 -28.02
C THR A 641 -31.81 16.04 -27.57
N LEU A 642 -31.90 17.23 -27.01
CA LEU A 642 -33.11 17.75 -26.40
C LEU A 642 -33.58 19.00 -27.17
N SER A 643 -34.88 19.06 -27.47
CA SER A 643 -35.45 20.15 -28.24
C SER A 643 -35.46 21.49 -27.53
N GLY A 644 -35.40 21.49 -26.18
CA GLY A 644 -35.42 22.72 -25.39
C GLY A 644 -34.08 23.37 -25.16
N GLN A 645 -33.03 22.89 -25.82
CA GLN A 645 -31.72 23.51 -25.73
C GLN A 645 -31.73 24.91 -26.35
N ALA A 646 -31.32 25.91 -25.56
CA ALA A 646 -31.20 27.28 -26.01
C ALA A 646 -30.03 27.47 -27.00
N TRP A 647 -30.03 28.59 -27.71
CA TRP A 647 -28.90 28.97 -28.55
C TRP A 647 -27.66 29.42 -27.79
N ASP A 648 -27.79 29.64 -26.49
CA ASP A 648 -26.69 30.05 -25.62
C ASP A 648 -25.90 28.83 -25.16
N ILE A 649 -24.77 28.58 -25.83
CA ILE A 649 -23.79 27.59 -25.53
C ILE A 649 -22.44 28.27 -25.33
N LYS A 650 -21.87 28.14 -24.16
CA LYS A 650 -20.50 28.59 -23.92
C LYS A 650 -19.54 27.44 -24.18
N TYR A 651 -18.53 27.72 -25.01
CA TYR A 651 -17.55 26.72 -25.43
C TYR A 651 -16.15 27.33 -25.30
N ALA A 652 -15.41 26.95 -24.27
CA ALA A 652 -14.15 27.57 -23.92
C ALA A 652 -12.98 26.57 -24.04
N PRO A 653 -12.07 26.74 -25.04
CA PRO A 653 -10.88 25.90 -25.15
C PRO A 653 -9.90 26.19 -24.03
N ARG A 654 -9.39 25.12 -23.36
CA ARG A 654 -8.46 25.18 -22.26
C ARG A 654 -7.16 24.46 -22.63
N PHE A 655 -6.02 25.15 -22.49
CA PHE A 655 -4.68 24.60 -22.64
C PHE A 655 -3.93 24.61 -21.32
N LEU A 656 -2.92 23.76 -21.20
CA LEU A 656 -1.96 23.78 -20.10
C LEU A 656 -0.60 24.22 -20.63
N THR A 657 -0.15 25.41 -20.23
CA THR A 657 1.19 25.94 -20.54
C THR A 657 1.99 26.11 -19.25
N ARG A 658 3.19 25.55 -19.21
CA ARG A 658 4.13 25.83 -18.14
C ARG A 658 5.03 27.00 -18.55
N ALA A 659 5.12 28.02 -17.70
CA ALA A 659 6.01 29.15 -17.88
C ALA A 659 7.05 29.17 -16.74
N LEU A 660 8.33 29.36 -17.07
CA LEU A 660 9.42 29.53 -16.13
C LEU A 660 10.07 30.87 -16.40
N ALA A 661 10.02 31.78 -15.43
CA ALA A 661 10.70 33.06 -15.47
C ALA A 661 12.11 32.91 -14.88
N HIS A 662 13.12 33.38 -15.60
CA HIS A 662 14.52 33.41 -15.16
C HIS A 662 14.90 34.77 -14.57
N VAL A 663 15.84 34.81 -13.65
CA VAL A 663 16.35 36.05 -13.06
C VAL A 663 16.91 37.04 -14.10
N SER A 664 17.24 36.58 -15.28
CA SER A 664 17.67 37.40 -16.42
C SER A 664 16.52 38.12 -17.16
N GLY A 665 15.27 37.94 -16.72
CA GLY A 665 14.08 38.44 -17.42
C GLY A 665 13.68 37.65 -18.65
N ARG A 666 14.34 36.51 -18.92
CA ARG A 666 13.91 35.54 -19.93
C ARG A 666 12.81 34.66 -19.39
N GLU A 667 11.88 34.28 -20.25
CA GLU A 667 10.80 33.37 -19.96
C GLU A 667 10.89 32.14 -20.89
N THR A 668 10.78 30.97 -20.32
CA THR A 668 10.66 29.72 -21.06
C THR A 668 9.24 29.21 -20.91
N ARG A 669 8.55 28.93 -22.03
CA ARG A 669 7.19 28.37 -22.04
C ARG A 669 7.19 27.00 -22.69
N ALA A 670 6.55 26.05 -22.06
CA ALA A 670 6.33 24.71 -22.58
C ALA A 670 4.83 24.44 -22.70
N ALA A 671 4.38 24.09 -23.88
CA ALA A 671 3.02 23.63 -24.09
C ALA A 671 2.93 22.16 -23.63
N CYS A 672 2.08 21.89 -22.66
CA CYS A 672 1.87 20.55 -22.13
C CYS A 672 0.76 19.78 -22.86
N MET A 673 0.04 20.43 -23.75
CA MET A 673 -1.07 19.86 -24.51
C MET A 673 -0.95 20.19 -25.99
N THR A 674 -1.16 19.20 -26.85
CA THR A 674 -1.17 19.34 -28.31
C THR A 674 -2.55 19.76 -28.86
N SER A 675 -3.61 19.45 -28.10
CA SER A 675 -5.00 19.84 -28.43
C SER A 675 -5.67 20.31 -27.14
N PRO A 676 -6.61 21.27 -27.21
CA PRO A 676 -7.31 21.77 -26.04
C PRO A 676 -8.25 20.74 -25.42
N LEU A 677 -8.55 20.91 -24.14
CA LEU A 677 -9.80 20.46 -23.54
C LEU A 677 -10.80 21.62 -23.56
N TYR A 678 -12.08 21.34 -23.40
CA TYR A 678 -13.14 22.34 -23.48
C TYR A 678 -13.97 22.32 -22.20
N ASP A 679 -14.24 23.53 -21.69
CA ASP A 679 -15.24 23.77 -20.66
C ASP A 679 -16.52 24.23 -21.41
N ILE A 680 -17.64 23.56 -21.15
CA ILE A 680 -18.88 23.74 -21.90
C ILE A 680 -20.00 24.06 -20.92
N GLU A 681 -20.78 25.12 -21.21
CA GLU A 681 -21.99 25.43 -20.46
C GLU A 681 -23.19 25.38 -21.44
N LEU A 682 -24.20 24.59 -21.05
CA LEU A 682 -25.43 24.44 -21.84
C LEU A 682 -26.59 25.10 -21.11
N THR A 683 -27.44 25.79 -21.85
CA THR A 683 -28.68 26.36 -21.33
C THR A 683 -29.88 25.63 -21.95
N PHE A 684 -30.82 25.22 -21.13
CA PHE A 684 -32.09 24.66 -21.54
C PHE A 684 -33.20 25.64 -21.12
N ASP A 685 -33.80 26.34 -22.07
CA ASP A 685 -34.86 27.31 -21.79
C ASP A 685 -36.13 26.60 -21.33
N PHE A 686 -36.36 25.39 -21.80
CA PHE A 686 -37.43 24.55 -21.33
C PHE A 686 -37.09 23.07 -21.44
N LEU A 687 -37.53 22.31 -20.46
CA LEU A 687 -37.52 20.85 -20.42
C LEU A 687 -38.91 20.38 -20.04
N ARG A 688 -39.55 19.65 -20.91
CA ARG A 688 -40.93 19.20 -20.73
C ARG A 688 -40.95 17.97 -19.82
N ALA A 689 -41.82 18.02 -18.79
CA ALA A 689 -42.04 16.93 -17.85
C ALA A 689 -43.23 16.02 -18.21
N ASN A 690 -43.79 16.12 -19.41
CA ASN A 690 -44.91 15.31 -19.85
C ASN A 690 -44.46 13.88 -20.29
N ALA A 691 -45.41 12.97 -20.36
CA ALA A 691 -45.13 11.56 -20.68
C ALA A 691 -44.68 11.33 -22.13
N GLU A 692 -44.99 12.24 -23.05
CA GLU A 692 -44.69 12.07 -24.48
C GLU A 692 -43.25 12.42 -24.83
N THR A 693 -42.69 13.47 -24.23
CA THR A 693 -41.34 13.93 -24.52
C THR A 693 -40.34 13.60 -23.41
N ALA A 694 -40.81 13.63 -22.19
CA ALA A 694 -40.02 13.26 -20.97
C ALA A 694 -38.61 13.88 -20.91
N GLU A 695 -38.43 15.10 -21.45
CA GLU A 695 -37.08 15.74 -21.56
C GLU A 695 -36.44 15.98 -20.19
N LEU A 696 -37.22 16.42 -19.20
CA LEU A 696 -36.74 16.56 -17.83
C LEU A 696 -36.24 15.21 -17.25
N GLN A 697 -37.05 14.17 -17.46
CA GLN A 697 -36.72 12.83 -16.99
C GLN A 697 -35.49 12.25 -17.70
N GLN A 698 -35.31 12.58 -18.98
CA GLN A 698 -34.11 12.19 -19.73
C GLN A 698 -32.87 12.84 -19.16
N VAL A 699 -32.89 14.14 -18.83
CA VAL A 699 -31.75 14.85 -18.22
C VAL A 699 -31.45 14.27 -16.84
N ILE A 700 -32.46 14.16 -15.97
CA ILE A 700 -32.28 13.63 -14.60
C ILE A 700 -31.77 12.16 -14.64
N GLY A 701 -32.39 11.35 -15.51
CA GLY A 701 -31.98 9.96 -15.69
C GLY A 701 -30.56 9.83 -16.23
N PHE A 702 -30.17 10.73 -17.15
CA PHE A 702 -28.82 10.75 -17.70
C PHE A 702 -27.78 11.15 -16.62
N ILE A 703 -28.07 12.20 -15.84
CA ILE A 703 -27.20 12.59 -14.70
C ILE A 703 -27.09 11.43 -13.70
N GLY A 704 -28.22 10.80 -13.36
CA GLY A 704 -28.26 9.66 -12.44
C GLY A 704 -27.50 8.44 -12.95
N SER A 705 -27.65 8.09 -14.25
CA SER A 705 -26.95 6.94 -14.85
C SER A 705 -25.43 7.14 -14.95
N ASN A 706 -24.98 8.39 -15.05
CA ASN A 706 -23.56 8.73 -15.05
C ASN A 706 -23.02 9.03 -13.62
N ALA A 707 -23.87 8.90 -12.59
CA ALA A 707 -23.51 9.17 -11.20
C ALA A 707 -22.90 10.58 -11.02
N GLY A 708 -23.59 11.61 -11.53
CA GLY A 708 -23.08 12.98 -11.54
C GLY A 708 -21.80 13.12 -12.37
N GLN A 709 -20.77 13.70 -11.77
CA GLN A 709 -19.47 13.90 -12.44
C GLN A 709 -18.62 12.62 -12.60
N THR A 710 -19.10 11.47 -12.13
CA THR A 710 -18.28 10.26 -12.01
C THR A 710 -17.95 9.63 -13.36
N ARG A 711 -18.94 9.47 -14.24
CA ARG A 711 -18.78 8.74 -15.49
C ARG A 711 -18.74 9.69 -16.67
N PRO A 712 -17.72 9.60 -17.54
CA PRO A 712 -17.70 10.34 -18.77
C PRO A 712 -18.70 9.74 -19.80
N PHE A 713 -19.09 10.57 -20.74
CA PHE A 713 -20.05 10.24 -21.80
C PHE A 713 -19.67 10.95 -23.12
N LEU A 714 -20.24 10.52 -24.24
CA LEU A 714 -20.04 11.17 -25.53
C LEU A 714 -20.92 12.38 -25.64
N PHE A 715 -20.32 13.51 -25.98
CA PHE A 715 -21.02 14.76 -26.23
C PHE A 715 -20.64 15.35 -27.60
N ALA A 716 -21.63 15.57 -28.47
CA ALA A 716 -21.46 16.33 -29.72
C ALA A 716 -22.13 17.68 -29.54
N PRO A 717 -21.38 18.80 -29.56
CA PRO A 717 -21.98 20.13 -29.46
C PRO A 717 -22.98 20.40 -30.57
N PRO A 718 -24.23 20.79 -30.26
CA PRO A 718 -25.24 21.06 -31.28
C PRO A 718 -24.96 22.28 -32.17
N SER A 719 -24.13 23.19 -31.65
CA SER A 719 -23.75 24.41 -32.35
C SER A 719 -22.59 24.25 -33.33
N GLU A 720 -21.84 23.15 -33.22
CA GLU A 720 -20.75 22.83 -34.14
C GLU A 720 -21.22 21.82 -35.18
N SER A 721 -20.69 21.95 -36.41
CA SER A 721 -20.79 20.86 -37.38
C SER A 721 -19.94 19.70 -36.84
N SER A 722 -20.58 18.78 -36.13
CA SER A 722 -19.93 17.55 -35.66
C SER A 722 -19.85 16.50 -36.77
N VAL A 723 -20.55 16.72 -37.88
CA VAL A 723 -20.60 15.81 -39.04
C VAL A 723 -19.62 16.27 -40.09
N TYR A 724 -18.69 15.43 -40.43
CA TYR A 724 -17.64 15.67 -41.41
C TYR A 724 -17.83 14.70 -42.58
N SER A 725 -17.81 15.21 -43.80
CA SER A 725 -17.91 14.41 -45.03
C SER A 725 -16.68 14.62 -45.91
N GLY A 726 -16.09 13.53 -46.40
CA GLY A 726 -14.90 13.56 -47.25
C GLY A 726 -13.67 14.12 -46.54
N ALA A 727 -13.64 14.08 -45.19
CA ALA A 727 -12.52 14.59 -44.43
C ALA A 727 -11.23 13.78 -44.72
N PRO A 728 -10.06 14.44 -44.84
CA PRO A 728 -8.81 13.76 -45.13
C PRO A 728 -8.40 12.89 -43.92
N LEU A 729 -8.11 11.62 -44.17
CA LEU A 729 -7.57 10.69 -43.20
C LEU A 729 -6.03 10.53 -43.34
N GLY A 730 -5.55 10.59 -44.60
CA GLY A 730 -4.14 10.48 -44.90
C GLY A 730 -3.87 9.96 -46.32
N ILE A 731 -2.62 9.64 -46.58
CA ILE A 731 -2.18 8.99 -47.81
C ILE A 731 -1.54 7.66 -47.43
N GLY A 732 -1.93 6.59 -48.11
CA GLY A 732 -1.33 5.28 -47.96
C GLY A 732 0.16 5.29 -48.26
N ASP A 733 0.96 4.62 -47.50
CA ASP A 733 2.40 4.43 -47.65
C ASP A 733 2.79 2.98 -47.97
N GLY A 734 1.80 2.10 -47.97
CA GLY A 734 2.02 0.64 -48.13
C GLY A 734 2.46 -0.09 -46.85
N ALA A 735 2.62 0.62 -45.75
CA ALA A 735 3.12 0.06 -44.48
C ALA A 735 2.20 0.36 -43.29
N THR A 736 1.72 1.58 -43.17
CA THR A 736 0.90 2.06 -42.05
C THR A 736 -0.51 1.51 -42.13
N LYS A 737 -0.97 0.94 -41.02
CA LYS A 737 -2.33 0.39 -40.90
C LYS A 737 -3.25 1.23 -40.01
N VAL A 738 -2.71 2.02 -39.10
CA VAL A 738 -3.46 2.76 -38.08
C VAL A 738 -3.40 4.25 -38.40
N PHE A 739 -4.54 4.85 -38.59
CA PHE A 739 -4.69 6.27 -38.87
C PHE A 739 -5.55 6.93 -37.80
N SER A 740 -5.03 7.99 -37.19
CA SER A 740 -5.78 8.82 -36.23
C SER A 740 -6.67 9.79 -36.97
N ILE A 741 -7.92 9.92 -36.55
CA ILE A 741 -8.89 10.82 -37.15
C ILE A 741 -8.61 12.24 -36.65
N GLN A 742 -8.54 13.19 -37.55
CA GLN A 742 -8.40 14.60 -37.23
C GLN A 742 -9.57 15.42 -37.83
N ARG A 743 -9.91 16.51 -37.16
CA ARG A 743 -10.81 17.54 -37.68
C ARG A 743 -10.06 18.86 -37.83
N GLU A 744 -10.46 19.64 -38.78
CA GLU A 744 -9.93 20.98 -38.96
C GLU A 744 -10.88 22.02 -38.35
N VAL A 745 -10.35 22.81 -37.42
CA VAL A 745 -11.08 23.88 -36.75
C VAL A 745 -10.35 25.19 -37.06
N GLY A 746 -10.83 25.95 -38.06
CA GLY A 746 -10.24 27.23 -38.40
C GLY A 746 -8.76 27.20 -38.79
N GLY A 747 -8.32 26.14 -39.47
CA GLY A 747 -6.91 25.94 -39.85
C GLY A 747 -6.07 25.22 -38.82
N PHE A 748 -6.64 24.86 -37.67
CA PHE A 748 -5.98 24.05 -36.65
C PHE A 748 -6.43 22.58 -36.75
N GLY A 749 -5.49 21.69 -36.95
CA GLY A 749 -5.73 20.24 -36.96
C GLY A 749 -5.86 19.70 -35.54
N GLU A 750 -7.05 19.31 -35.17
CA GLU A 750 -7.35 18.76 -33.85
C GLU A 750 -7.64 17.26 -33.94
N SER A 751 -7.00 16.49 -33.05
CA SER A 751 -7.28 15.05 -32.94
C SER A 751 -8.70 14.82 -32.42
N VAL A 752 -9.49 14.04 -33.14
CA VAL A 752 -10.85 13.66 -32.73
C VAL A 752 -10.72 12.68 -31.54
N GLN A 753 -11.32 13.06 -30.44
CA GLN A 753 -11.25 12.25 -29.20
C GLN A 753 -12.12 11.01 -29.30
N ALA A 754 -13.34 11.16 -29.80
CA ALA A 754 -14.32 10.09 -29.88
C ALA A 754 -15.22 10.24 -31.13
N LEU A 755 -15.91 9.15 -31.46
CA LEU A 755 -16.89 9.12 -32.56
C LEU A 755 -18.30 8.78 -32.06
N ILE A 756 -19.30 9.33 -32.69
CA ILE A 756 -20.67 8.84 -32.57
C ILE A 756 -21.01 8.06 -33.87
N GLY A 757 -21.44 6.82 -33.71
CA GLY A 757 -21.72 5.92 -34.80
C GLY A 757 -20.47 5.36 -35.48
N SER A 758 -20.66 4.71 -36.61
CA SER A 758 -19.60 4.12 -37.42
C SER A 758 -19.21 5.03 -38.57
N PRO A 759 -17.94 5.40 -38.76
CA PRO A 759 -17.52 6.19 -39.92
C PRO A 759 -17.54 5.37 -41.19
N THR A 760 -17.67 6.05 -42.32
CA THR A 760 -17.50 5.46 -43.66
C THR A 760 -16.14 5.88 -44.21
N VAL A 761 -15.30 4.91 -44.52
CA VAL A 761 -13.93 5.13 -45.03
C VAL A 761 -13.91 4.96 -46.53
N TYR A 762 -13.24 5.90 -47.24
CA TYR A 762 -13.07 5.86 -48.68
C TYR A 762 -11.59 5.71 -49.07
N LEU A 763 -11.34 4.87 -50.04
CA LEU A 763 -10.03 4.70 -50.68
C LEU A 763 -10.13 5.22 -52.11
N ASN A 764 -9.43 6.29 -52.45
CA ASN A 764 -9.50 6.97 -53.75
C ASN A 764 -10.95 7.33 -54.15
N GLY A 765 -11.77 7.75 -53.20
CA GLY A 765 -13.17 8.14 -53.42
C GLY A 765 -14.17 6.97 -53.49
N VAL A 766 -13.72 5.71 -53.31
CA VAL A 766 -14.56 4.53 -53.28
C VAL A 766 -14.74 4.04 -51.85
N ALA A 767 -15.99 3.90 -51.39
CA ALA A 767 -16.30 3.44 -50.07
C ALA A 767 -15.74 2.00 -49.82
N LEU A 768 -15.00 1.83 -48.73
CA LEU A 768 -14.50 0.53 -48.36
C LEU A 768 -15.59 -0.25 -47.60
N GLY A 769 -15.72 -1.54 -47.90
CA GLY A 769 -16.59 -2.41 -47.14
C GLY A 769 -16.09 -2.62 -45.71
N ALA A 770 -17.00 -2.86 -44.76
CA ALA A 770 -16.72 -3.03 -43.31
C ALA A 770 -15.69 -4.13 -42.97
N ALA A 771 -15.43 -5.06 -43.88
CA ALA A 771 -14.40 -6.08 -43.72
C ALA A 771 -12.97 -5.57 -43.98
N GLY A 772 -12.80 -4.37 -44.55
CA GLY A 772 -11.49 -3.79 -44.91
C GLY A 772 -10.79 -3.04 -43.78
N TYR A 773 -11.55 -2.66 -42.77
CA TYR A 773 -11.04 -1.91 -41.63
C TYR A 773 -11.81 -2.17 -40.32
N SER A 774 -11.21 -1.85 -39.20
CA SER A 774 -11.93 -1.73 -37.93
C SER A 774 -11.80 -0.31 -37.40
N VAL A 775 -12.71 0.06 -36.52
CA VAL A 775 -12.79 1.40 -35.95
C VAL A 775 -12.57 1.30 -34.45
N SER A 776 -11.65 2.08 -33.89
CA SER A 776 -11.66 2.42 -32.49
C SER A 776 -12.41 3.75 -32.33
N ILE A 777 -13.43 3.77 -31.49
CA ILE A 777 -14.20 5.00 -31.24
C ILE A 777 -13.53 5.89 -30.19
N LEU A 778 -12.57 5.35 -29.44
CA LEU A 778 -11.82 6.07 -28.40
C LEU A 778 -10.47 5.38 -28.15
N PRO A 779 -9.31 6.02 -28.42
CA PRO A 779 -9.20 7.21 -29.29
C PRO A 779 -9.68 6.92 -30.70
N ALA A 780 -10.20 7.94 -31.38
CA ALA A 780 -10.79 7.80 -32.71
C ALA A 780 -9.71 7.42 -33.74
N THR A 781 -9.69 6.15 -34.17
CA THR A 781 -8.73 5.64 -35.16
C THR A 781 -9.36 4.67 -36.14
N ILE A 782 -8.84 4.65 -37.34
CA ILE A 782 -9.13 3.63 -38.34
C ILE A 782 -7.98 2.65 -38.45
N ASN A 783 -8.26 1.36 -38.29
CA ASN A 783 -7.30 0.28 -38.37
C ASN A 783 -7.57 -0.58 -39.60
N PHE A 784 -6.78 -0.43 -40.66
CA PHE A 784 -6.92 -1.20 -41.90
C PHE A 784 -6.45 -2.65 -41.71
N VAL A 785 -7.17 -3.61 -42.25
CA VAL A 785 -6.79 -5.02 -42.27
C VAL A 785 -5.48 -5.21 -43.03
N ALA A 786 -5.34 -4.57 -44.19
CA ALA A 786 -4.09 -4.49 -44.96
C ALA A 786 -3.69 -3.01 -45.10
N PRO A 787 -2.36 -2.69 -45.06
CA PRO A 787 -1.92 -1.30 -45.26
C PRO A 787 -2.42 -0.78 -46.59
N PRO A 788 -2.99 0.43 -46.69
CA PRO A 788 -3.35 1.07 -47.93
C PRO A 788 -2.12 1.27 -48.81
N VAL A 789 -2.27 0.94 -50.10
CA VAL A 789 -1.16 1.03 -51.07
C VAL A 789 -0.57 2.45 -51.13
N SER A 790 0.73 2.55 -51.41
CA SER A 790 1.41 3.84 -51.50
C SER A 790 0.74 4.76 -52.53
N GLY A 791 0.46 6.00 -52.15
CA GLY A 791 -0.20 6.99 -52.95
C GLY A 791 -1.75 6.96 -52.91
N ALA A 792 -2.37 5.99 -52.24
CA ALA A 792 -3.82 5.95 -52.08
C ALA A 792 -4.29 7.09 -51.18
N VAL A 793 -5.28 7.85 -51.71
CA VAL A 793 -5.92 8.92 -50.92
C VAL A 793 -7.00 8.36 -50.05
N LEU A 794 -6.90 8.61 -48.75
CA LEU A 794 -7.82 8.14 -47.73
C LEU A 794 -8.68 9.30 -47.22
N THR A 795 -9.99 9.14 -47.32
CA THR A 795 -10.97 10.11 -46.76
C THR A 795 -12.02 9.36 -45.96
N LEU A 796 -12.76 10.07 -45.11
CA LEU A 796 -13.82 9.48 -44.30
C LEU A 796 -14.97 10.45 -44.04
N ASP A 797 -16.17 9.86 -43.86
CA ASP A 797 -17.31 10.54 -43.28
C ASP A 797 -17.47 10.07 -41.82
N PHE A 798 -17.63 11.01 -40.90
CA PHE A 798 -17.74 10.67 -39.47
C PHE A 798 -18.48 11.74 -38.68
N THR A 799 -18.97 11.39 -37.52
CA THR A 799 -19.47 12.31 -36.50
C THR A 799 -18.50 12.38 -35.34
N ALA A 800 -17.89 13.55 -35.15
CA ALA A 800 -16.98 13.80 -34.06
C ALA A 800 -17.73 13.99 -32.74
N ALA A 801 -17.17 13.52 -31.67
CA ALA A 801 -17.64 13.74 -30.30
C ALA A 801 -16.47 14.05 -29.35
N HIS A 802 -16.81 14.75 -28.30
CA HIS A 802 -15.95 14.88 -27.13
C HIS A 802 -16.28 13.79 -26.12
N LEU A 803 -15.27 13.30 -25.42
CA LEU A 803 -15.47 12.61 -24.16
C LEU A 803 -15.63 13.68 -23.09
N ALA A 804 -16.81 13.79 -22.49
CA ALA A 804 -17.16 14.83 -21.53
C ALA A 804 -17.70 14.24 -20.23
N ARG A 805 -17.66 14.99 -19.16
CA ARG A 805 -18.33 14.69 -17.90
C ARG A 805 -19.02 15.94 -17.34
N PHE A 806 -19.91 15.75 -16.40
CA PHE A 806 -20.49 16.87 -15.66
C PHE A 806 -19.43 17.52 -14.74
N VAL A 807 -19.56 18.81 -14.51
CA VAL A 807 -18.73 19.57 -13.58
C VAL A 807 -19.48 19.71 -12.25
N GLY A 808 -19.30 18.78 -11.35
CA GLY A 808 -19.99 18.71 -10.06
C GLY A 808 -21.10 17.66 -10.01
N ASP A 809 -21.60 17.43 -8.82
CA ASP A 809 -22.63 16.42 -8.52
C ASP A 809 -24.02 17.01 -8.33
N LYS A 810 -24.18 18.31 -8.61
CA LYS A 810 -25.41 19.04 -8.40
C LYS A 810 -25.73 19.89 -9.62
N GLU A 811 -26.93 19.70 -10.17
CA GLU A 811 -27.49 20.53 -11.25
C GLU A 811 -28.81 21.15 -10.80
N ASP A 812 -28.95 22.46 -11.01
CA ASP A 812 -30.15 23.20 -10.61
C ASP A 812 -31.19 23.19 -11.75
N LEU A 813 -32.29 22.52 -11.51
CA LEU A 813 -33.47 22.44 -12.39
C LEU A 813 -34.61 23.23 -11.75
N GLU A 814 -35.12 24.26 -12.43
CA GLU A 814 -36.13 25.16 -11.89
C GLU A 814 -37.43 25.05 -12.67
N GLN A 815 -38.55 24.80 -11.98
CA GLN A 815 -39.88 24.84 -12.62
C GLN A 815 -40.37 26.27 -12.72
N PHE A 816 -40.61 26.76 -13.92
CA PHE A 816 -41.09 28.11 -14.16
C PHE A 816 -42.60 28.13 -14.61
N MET A 817 -43.13 26.99 -15.08
CA MET A 817 -44.51 26.80 -15.44
C MET A 817 -44.92 25.33 -15.22
N SER A 818 -46.19 25.04 -15.07
CA SER A 818 -46.64 23.64 -14.90
C SER A 818 -46.20 22.79 -16.09
N GLY A 819 -45.42 21.72 -15.77
CA GLY A 819 -44.88 20.81 -16.76
C GLY A 819 -43.67 21.34 -17.56
N PHE A 820 -43.18 22.56 -17.27
CA PHE A 820 -42.02 23.16 -17.93
C PHE A 820 -40.94 23.55 -16.89
N TRP A 821 -39.75 23.10 -17.14
CA TRP A 821 -38.55 23.34 -16.33
C TRP A 821 -37.48 24.00 -17.18
N ASN A 822 -36.55 24.70 -16.57
CA ASN A 822 -35.35 25.18 -17.21
C ASN A 822 -34.10 24.66 -16.47
N CYS A 823 -32.97 24.68 -17.18
CA CYS A 823 -31.62 24.47 -16.61
C CYS A 823 -30.73 25.53 -17.28
N LYS A 824 -30.31 26.50 -16.48
CA LYS A 824 -29.58 27.68 -17.00
C LYS A 824 -28.09 27.48 -17.15
N ASN A 825 -27.51 26.53 -16.49
CA ASN A 825 -26.06 26.32 -16.43
C ASN A 825 -25.69 24.83 -16.21
N LEU A 826 -26.02 24.00 -17.21
CA LEU A 826 -25.51 22.62 -17.19
C LEU A 826 -24.03 22.64 -17.63
N LYS A 827 -23.12 22.36 -16.71
CA LYS A 827 -21.69 22.46 -16.96
C LYS A 827 -21.08 21.12 -17.27
N LEU A 828 -20.36 21.09 -18.37
CA LEU A 828 -19.60 19.94 -18.82
C LEU A 828 -18.13 20.33 -18.99
N GLU A 829 -17.25 19.40 -18.75
CA GLU A 829 -15.85 19.52 -19.15
C GLU A 829 -15.44 18.31 -20.00
N THR A 830 -14.61 18.55 -21.01
CA THR A 830 -14.06 17.44 -21.78
C THR A 830 -12.88 16.84 -21.04
N VAL A 831 -12.75 15.52 -21.14
CA VAL A 831 -11.69 14.74 -20.51
C VAL A 831 -10.93 13.94 -21.56
N ARG A 832 -9.72 13.53 -21.24
CA ARG A 832 -8.95 12.61 -22.09
C ARG A 832 -9.22 11.17 -21.65
N ALA A 833 -9.25 10.27 -22.64
CA ALA A 833 -9.33 8.84 -22.39
C ALA A 833 -8.05 8.26 -21.78
#